data_a6266bd567431b993e7fc854654b942f
#
_entry.id   a6266bd567431b993e7fc854654b942f
#
_cell.length_a   1.000
_cell.length_b   1.000
_cell.length_c   1.000
_cell.angle_alpha   90.00
_cell.angle_beta   90.00
_cell.angle_gamma   90.00
#
_symmetry.space_group_name_H-M   'P 1'
#
loop_
_entity.id
_entity.type
_entity.pdbx_description
1 polymer ?
#
loop_
_entity_poly.entity_id
_entity_poly.type
_entity_poly.pdbx_seq_one_letter_code
_entity_poly.pdbx_strand_id
1 'polypeptide(L)'
;MYGYRDVYYNQKHEGFRNSVWIELIGFDNTAPDYGVGDFLSKTGFVPDMVSFHLTSICFVLTHKGMEAEHRLPAYACSYSGHAGNDDRHRQNWTNYQMKGLIDTLHAHGVQVYISMFDFDSDPELPGEPFFGDEHPELVLVTCYNNRPRLLHMLNHFADGTPFVDFYTEKLREVIRDYSLDGIQIADGVSSPRMSLQNADYSDQTTSRFFAENGITPPPECTDVITRAEYIFKYHRPAWIRFYRSHWASFMAQVISAINACGAKAAFNSAWTKGPIEAIYRYGSDYKAYEDAGADSFIVEDVAADLFFLSHGDNSFEMPHERRKFIHYEFASNMMQLRARLPGLKLTPLCMIRDTLEQWDVLHHMPTAMQRAVAVNLNNYYIDENGVFKPTTNGPHYCLGDGLKAEDWDLLRMMWDNAYTEHVEDVRGVTVVWSDKKCERELDLLIEGRHWYNGKWTAELLSRGAAVHKITRIENLPKVTGPILVINPALLDEDEREMIDAYRGGEVLTLGLIGENTVAFSGMPDKTITVEPLSDVVDPHGAIWTNTLTFLAIDPAFIDEVAAYINTLAGLPTITGDWGACRINEVITGKHTSRLFLDNEEYWYATPTVHTTRKIKKLYYVTKPACYPINRPDERSFSIRVPGFGMDIIEVEYEDEA
;
A
#
# COMPACT_ATOMS: atom_id res chain seq x y z
N MET A 1 8.08 22.63 26.93
CA MET A 1 8.54 22.24 25.57
C MET A 1 9.86 21.51 25.79
N TYR A 2 9.85 20.19 25.68
CA TYR A 2 11.04 19.36 25.87
C TYR A 2 11.83 19.39 24.57
N GLY A 3 13.16 19.64 24.68
CA GLY A 3 14.03 19.85 23.55
C GLY A 3 14.29 18.60 22.70
N TYR A 4 13.27 18.08 22.04
CA TYR A 4 13.39 17.02 21.03
C TYR A 4 13.99 17.53 19.70
N ARG A 5 14.04 18.85 19.51
CA ARG A 5 14.35 19.48 18.23
C ARG A 5 15.76 19.26 17.70
N ASP A 6 16.76 19.04 18.55
CA ASP A 6 18.16 19.10 18.10
C ASP A 6 18.76 17.76 17.66
N VAL A 7 18.12 16.63 17.93
CA VAL A 7 18.70 15.31 17.69
C VAL A 7 18.12 14.60 16.44
N TYR A 8 16.87 14.88 16.07
CA TYR A 8 16.13 14.08 15.07
C TYR A 8 15.95 14.76 13.70
N TYR A 9 16.18 16.05 13.57
CA TYR A 9 15.71 16.85 12.43
C TYR A 9 16.58 16.82 11.18
N ASN A 10 17.74 16.18 11.19
CA ASN A 10 18.67 16.13 10.07
C ASN A 10 19.08 14.72 9.64
N GLN A 11 18.51 13.67 10.21
CA GLN A 11 18.84 12.31 9.80
C GLN A 11 18.12 11.95 8.52
N LYS A 12 18.83 11.94 7.41
CA LYS A 12 18.41 11.28 6.20
C LYS A 12 18.76 9.80 6.32
N HIS A 13 17.78 8.96 6.55
CA HIS A 13 17.99 7.52 6.59
C HIS A 13 18.42 7.00 5.21
N GLU A 14 19.44 6.14 5.17
CA GLU A 14 19.95 5.61 3.92
C GLU A 14 18.86 4.87 3.13
N GLY A 15 18.71 5.22 1.87
CA GLY A 15 17.71 4.63 0.99
C GLY A 15 16.29 5.17 1.17
N PHE A 16 16.05 6.09 2.13
CA PHE A 16 14.75 6.73 2.31
C PHE A 16 14.56 7.91 1.37
N ARG A 17 13.34 8.01 0.87
CA ARG A 17 12.82 9.12 0.08
C ARG A 17 11.68 9.76 0.85
N ASN A 18 11.78 11.06 1.12
CA ASN A 18 10.68 11.85 1.67
C ASN A 18 9.95 12.50 0.52
N SER A 19 8.74 12.06 0.26
CA SER A 19 7.90 12.59 -0.81
C SER A 19 6.59 13.15 -0.27
N VAL A 20 6.07 14.18 -0.93
CA VAL A 20 4.86 14.89 -0.52
C VAL A 20 3.89 14.95 -1.69
N TRP A 21 2.69 14.45 -1.48
CA TRP A 21 1.55 14.65 -2.37
C TRP A 21 0.80 15.88 -1.87
N ILE A 22 0.61 16.89 -2.71
CA ILE A 22 0.12 18.20 -2.30
C ILE A 22 -0.68 18.84 -3.42
N GLU A 23 -1.61 19.68 -3.07
CA GLU A 23 -2.39 20.49 -4.02
C GLU A 23 -1.74 21.86 -4.27
N LEU A 24 -2.12 22.52 -5.38
CA LEU A 24 -1.65 23.90 -5.62
C LEU A 24 -2.13 24.89 -4.54
N ILE A 25 -3.23 24.60 -3.86
CA ILE A 25 -3.72 25.42 -2.72
C ILE A 25 -2.71 25.47 -1.56
N GLY A 26 -1.79 24.51 -1.47
CA GLY A 26 -0.69 24.53 -0.50
C GLY A 26 0.35 25.64 -0.74
N PHE A 27 0.26 26.34 -1.88
CA PHE A 27 1.20 27.36 -2.32
C PHE A 27 0.51 28.70 -2.54
N ASP A 28 1.29 29.79 -2.73
CA ASP A 28 0.78 31.15 -2.88
C ASP A 28 1.24 31.77 -4.19
N ASN A 29 0.34 31.84 -5.19
CA ASN A 29 0.65 32.39 -6.49
C ASN A 29 0.87 33.92 -6.50
N THR A 30 0.66 34.62 -5.37
CA THR A 30 0.95 36.03 -5.20
C THR A 30 2.32 36.31 -4.60
N ALA A 31 2.94 35.28 -3.98
CA ALA A 31 4.28 35.39 -3.42
C ALA A 31 5.35 35.36 -4.53
N PRO A 32 6.47 36.12 -4.37
CA PRO A 32 7.54 36.15 -5.37
C PRO A 32 8.19 34.79 -5.67
N ASP A 33 8.16 33.89 -4.71
CA ASP A 33 8.67 32.53 -4.76
C ASP A 33 7.55 31.47 -4.80
N TYR A 34 6.33 31.91 -5.09
CA TYR A 34 5.12 31.07 -5.08
C TYR A 34 4.83 30.37 -3.74
N GLY A 35 5.41 30.87 -2.63
CA GLY A 35 5.23 30.30 -1.29
C GLY A 35 6.12 29.08 -0.99
N VAL A 36 7.13 28.80 -1.82
CA VAL A 36 8.05 27.66 -1.62
C VAL A 36 8.84 27.80 -0.34
N GLY A 37 9.32 29.02 -0.02
CA GLY A 37 10.06 29.29 1.23
C GLY A 37 9.20 29.03 2.48
N ASP A 38 7.92 29.40 2.46
CA ASP A 38 6.96 29.10 3.53
C ASP A 38 6.74 27.59 3.69
N PHE A 39 6.49 26.91 2.58
CA PHE A 39 6.34 25.45 2.56
C PHE A 39 7.56 24.72 3.16
N LEU A 40 8.77 25.03 2.68
CA LEU A 40 10.00 24.41 3.18
C LEU A 40 10.29 24.76 4.64
N SER A 41 9.91 25.97 5.08
CA SER A 41 10.00 26.36 6.49
C SER A 41 9.07 25.55 7.39
N LYS A 42 7.85 25.26 6.92
CA LYS A 42 6.86 24.47 7.65
C LYS A 42 7.27 22.99 7.70
N THR A 43 7.66 22.40 6.57
CA THR A 43 8.11 20.99 6.54
C THR A 43 9.36 20.77 7.37
N GLY A 44 10.24 21.77 7.47
CA GLY A 44 11.52 21.71 8.16
C GLY A 44 12.55 20.76 7.50
N PHE A 45 12.27 20.28 6.28
CA PHE A 45 13.17 19.55 5.41
C PHE A 45 12.89 19.89 3.95
N VAL A 46 13.83 19.56 3.07
CA VAL A 46 13.62 19.62 1.62
C VAL A 46 13.13 18.26 1.14
N PRO A 47 11.89 18.13 0.65
CA PRO A 47 11.41 16.88 0.10
C PRO A 47 12.28 16.41 -1.09
N ASP A 48 12.48 15.11 -1.21
CA ASP A 48 13.10 14.53 -2.41
C ASP A 48 12.18 14.67 -3.63
N MET A 49 10.86 14.64 -3.40
CA MET A 49 9.83 14.76 -4.43
C MET A 49 8.59 15.47 -3.90
N VAL A 50 8.03 16.33 -4.72
CA VAL A 50 6.67 16.87 -4.57
C VAL A 50 5.86 16.40 -5.77
N SER A 51 4.68 15.82 -5.51
CA SER A 51 3.70 15.45 -6.54
C SER A 51 2.47 16.34 -6.41
N PHE A 52 2.15 17.12 -7.45
CA PHE A 52 0.94 17.92 -7.44
C PHE A 52 -0.29 17.08 -7.78
N HIS A 53 -1.27 17.11 -6.89
CA HIS A 53 -2.56 16.49 -7.13
C HIS A 53 -3.46 17.40 -7.96
N LEU A 54 -3.66 17.05 -9.22
CA LEU A 54 -4.43 17.86 -10.19
C LEU A 54 -5.84 17.29 -10.44
N THR A 55 -6.32 16.44 -9.57
CA THR A 55 -7.62 15.76 -9.54
C THR A 55 -7.95 14.95 -10.80
N SER A 56 -8.11 15.62 -11.95
CA SER A 56 -8.68 15.04 -13.17
C SER A 56 -7.65 14.81 -14.27
N ILE A 57 -7.73 13.66 -14.94
CA ILE A 57 -6.97 13.33 -16.15
C ILE A 57 -7.20 14.36 -17.27
N CYS A 58 -8.30 15.11 -17.23
CA CYS A 58 -8.60 16.18 -18.18
C CYS A 58 -7.53 17.28 -18.20
N PHE A 59 -6.75 17.44 -17.12
CA PHE A 59 -5.59 18.35 -17.14
C PHE A 59 -4.62 17.99 -18.27
N VAL A 60 -4.39 16.72 -18.50
CA VAL A 60 -3.55 16.23 -19.60
C VAL A 60 -4.31 16.22 -20.92
N LEU A 61 -5.53 15.69 -20.94
CA LEU A 61 -6.29 15.49 -22.19
C LEU A 61 -6.63 16.80 -22.91
N THR A 62 -6.86 17.88 -22.14
CA THR A 62 -7.24 19.21 -22.67
C THR A 62 -6.12 20.23 -22.58
N HIS A 63 -4.87 19.78 -22.42
CA HIS A 63 -3.70 20.65 -22.32
C HIS A 63 -3.58 21.59 -23.52
N LYS A 64 -3.45 22.89 -23.25
CA LYS A 64 -3.45 23.97 -24.26
C LYS A 64 -2.04 24.45 -24.64
N GLY A 65 -0.99 23.82 -24.10
CA GLY A 65 0.39 24.23 -24.33
C GLY A 65 0.81 25.49 -23.53
N MET A 66 2.00 26.00 -23.86
CA MET A 66 2.65 27.14 -23.19
C MET A 66 2.84 28.33 -24.10
N GLU A 67 2.17 28.40 -25.26
CA GLU A 67 2.30 29.56 -26.18
C GLU A 67 1.64 30.83 -25.64
N ALA A 68 0.60 30.68 -24.82
CA ALA A 68 -0.11 31.78 -24.19
C ALA A 68 -0.46 31.45 -22.73
N GLU A 69 -0.45 32.48 -21.89
CA GLU A 69 -0.91 32.37 -20.51
C GLU A 69 -2.42 32.15 -20.47
N HIS A 70 -2.86 31.14 -19.71
CA HIS A 70 -4.28 30.84 -19.48
C HIS A 70 -4.51 30.31 -18.05
N ARG A 71 -5.73 30.48 -17.56
CA ARG A 71 -6.12 29.96 -16.25
C ARG A 71 -6.20 28.44 -16.30
N LEU A 72 -5.72 27.82 -15.22
CA LEU A 72 -5.96 26.41 -14.95
C LEU A 72 -7.41 26.22 -14.45
N PRO A 73 -8.02 25.06 -14.71
CA PRO A 73 -9.33 24.73 -14.17
C PRO A 73 -9.28 24.63 -12.63
N ALA A 74 -10.44 24.80 -11.99
CA ALA A 74 -10.51 24.82 -10.53
C ALA A 74 -10.04 23.50 -9.90
N TYR A 75 -10.36 22.38 -10.52
CA TYR A 75 -9.95 21.05 -10.06
C TYR A 75 -8.42 20.83 -10.08
N ALA A 76 -7.68 21.59 -10.87
CA ALA A 76 -6.21 21.56 -10.85
C ALA A 76 -5.61 22.46 -9.76
N CYS A 77 -6.39 23.42 -9.22
CA CYS A 77 -5.93 24.35 -8.18
C CYS A 77 -6.16 23.80 -6.76
N SER A 78 -7.14 22.95 -6.59
CA SER A 78 -7.43 22.21 -5.36
C SER A 78 -8.20 20.95 -5.69
N TYR A 79 -8.13 19.92 -4.83
CA TYR A 79 -8.84 18.67 -5.04
C TYR A 79 -10.33 18.90 -5.19
N SER A 80 -10.91 18.35 -6.28
CA SER A 80 -12.30 18.58 -6.62
C SER A 80 -12.73 20.07 -6.64
N GLY A 81 -11.77 20.99 -6.80
CA GLY A 81 -12.06 22.41 -6.85
C GLY A 81 -12.55 23.03 -5.55
N HIS A 82 -12.33 22.42 -4.40
CA HIS A 82 -12.81 22.92 -3.11
C HIS A 82 -12.32 24.36 -2.82
N ALA A 83 -13.12 25.10 -2.04
CA ALA A 83 -12.97 26.55 -1.92
C ALA A 83 -11.81 27.00 -1.03
N GLY A 84 -11.33 26.12 -0.14
CA GLY A 84 -10.26 26.48 0.78
C GLY A 84 -9.89 25.35 1.72
N ASN A 85 -8.71 25.46 2.35
CA ASN A 85 -8.25 24.64 3.46
C ASN A 85 -8.02 25.51 4.70
N ASP A 86 -7.40 24.98 5.76
CA ASP A 86 -7.14 25.71 7.01
C ASP A 86 -6.17 26.89 6.86
N ASP A 87 -5.33 26.86 5.84
CA ASP A 87 -4.33 27.91 5.62
C ASP A 87 -4.82 29.02 4.71
N ARG A 88 -5.57 28.70 3.65
CA ARG A 88 -5.96 29.67 2.64
C ARG A 88 -7.18 29.27 1.81
N HIS A 89 -7.75 30.28 1.13
CA HIS A 89 -8.72 30.06 0.08
C HIS A 89 -8.02 29.66 -1.23
N ARG A 90 -8.70 28.84 -2.05
CA ARG A 90 -8.23 28.46 -3.37
C ARG A 90 -7.93 29.69 -4.21
N GLN A 91 -6.73 29.77 -4.75
CA GLN A 91 -6.30 30.77 -5.71
C GLN A 91 -6.51 30.28 -7.14
N ASN A 92 -6.66 31.22 -8.07
CA ASN A 92 -6.72 30.89 -9.49
C ASN A 92 -5.31 30.92 -10.07
N TRP A 93 -4.79 29.73 -10.35
CA TRP A 93 -3.47 29.59 -10.95
C TRP A 93 -3.54 29.71 -12.48
N THR A 94 -2.44 30.12 -13.09
CA THR A 94 -2.22 30.04 -14.54
C THR A 94 -1.16 28.95 -14.84
N ASN A 95 -1.12 28.52 -16.12
CA ASN A 95 -0.08 27.62 -16.59
C ASN A 95 1.32 28.20 -16.35
N TYR A 96 1.53 29.50 -16.52
CA TYR A 96 2.82 30.17 -16.29
C TYR A 96 3.17 30.23 -14.80
N GLN A 97 2.21 30.49 -13.93
CA GLN A 97 2.44 30.49 -12.49
C GLN A 97 2.78 29.09 -11.99
N MET A 98 2.09 28.05 -12.44
CA MET A 98 2.42 26.65 -12.11
C MET A 98 3.83 26.29 -12.60
N LYS A 99 4.21 26.70 -13.81
CA LYS A 99 5.57 26.50 -14.30
C LYS A 99 6.60 27.22 -13.42
N GLY A 100 6.33 28.47 -13.02
CA GLY A 100 7.18 29.23 -12.11
C GLY A 100 7.35 28.57 -10.75
N LEU A 101 6.28 28.02 -10.18
CA LEU A 101 6.32 27.23 -8.94
C LEU A 101 7.23 25.98 -9.10
N ILE A 102 7.07 25.26 -10.20
CA ILE A 102 7.90 24.07 -10.51
C ILE A 102 9.38 24.46 -10.61
N ASP A 103 9.69 25.53 -11.34
CA ASP A 103 11.07 26.01 -11.48
C ASP A 103 11.67 26.45 -10.12
N THR A 104 10.84 27.02 -9.25
CA THR A 104 11.27 27.41 -7.90
C THR A 104 11.57 26.19 -7.03
N LEU A 105 10.73 25.16 -7.08
CA LEU A 105 10.99 23.89 -6.38
C LEU A 105 12.27 23.22 -6.90
N HIS A 106 12.50 23.21 -8.22
CA HIS A 106 13.74 22.72 -8.82
C HIS A 106 14.97 23.46 -8.32
N ALA A 107 14.87 24.78 -8.15
CA ALA A 107 15.98 25.60 -7.60
C ALA A 107 16.35 25.19 -6.17
N HIS A 108 15.45 24.58 -5.43
CA HIS A 108 15.68 23.99 -4.11
C HIS A 108 16.09 22.50 -4.16
N GLY A 109 16.22 21.90 -5.35
CA GLY A 109 16.61 20.51 -5.53
C GLY A 109 15.46 19.49 -5.34
N VAL A 110 14.22 19.96 -5.35
CA VAL A 110 13.01 19.12 -5.24
C VAL A 110 12.63 18.59 -6.62
N GLN A 111 12.44 17.28 -6.75
CA GLN A 111 11.84 16.70 -7.97
C GLN A 111 10.34 16.96 -7.99
N VAL A 112 9.81 17.34 -9.15
CA VAL A 112 8.39 17.67 -9.28
C VAL A 112 7.67 16.70 -10.20
N TYR A 113 6.63 16.07 -9.65
CA TYR A 113 5.71 15.18 -10.34
C TYR A 113 4.31 15.80 -10.37
N ILE A 114 3.45 15.28 -11.23
CA ILE A 114 2.01 15.53 -11.18
C ILE A 114 1.27 14.20 -11.09
N SER A 115 0.10 14.25 -10.49
CA SER A 115 -0.82 13.11 -10.40
C SER A 115 -2.24 13.53 -10.70
N MET A 116 -3.00 12.59 -11.22
CA MET A 116 -4.42 12.77 -11.53
C MET A 116 -5.15 11.43 -11.53
N PHE A 117 -6.43 11.49 -11.28
CA PHE A 117 -7.34 10.37 -11.36
C PHE A 117 -8.01 10.29 -12.75
N ASP A 118 -8.67 9.18 -13.00
CA ASP A 118 -9.47 8.92 -14.21
C ASP A 118 -10.78 9.73 -14.28
N PHE A 119 -11.01 10.65 -13.34
CA PHE A 119 -12.19 11.54 -13.38
C PHE A 119 -12.19 12.38 -14.65
N ASP A 120 -13.31 12.35 -15.36
CA ASP A 120 -13.45 13.08 -16.61
C ASP A 120 -13.73 14.57 -16.40
N SER A 121 -14.24 14.96 -15.27
CA SER A 121 -14.30 16.35 -14.80
C SER A 121 -14.48 16.31 -13.30
N ASP A 122 -14.44 17.48 -12.70
CA ASP A 122 -14.80 17.61 -11.29
C ASP A 122 -16.31 17.37 -11.11
N PRO A 123 -16.74 16.31 -10.43
CA PRO A 123 -18.14 16.06 -10.18
C PRO A 123 -18.80 17.11 -9.27
N GLU A 124 -18.02 17.92 -8.56
CA GLU A 124 -18.51 18.99 -7.67
C GLU A 124 -18.65 20.35 -8.35
N LEU A 125 -18.13 20.51 -9.59
CA LEU A 125 -18.24 21.75 -10.37
C LEU A 125 -19.27 21.61 -11.49
N PRO A 126 -20.56 21.84 -11.24
CA PRO A 126 -21.57 21.74 -12.26
C PRO A 126 -21.35 22.80 -13.35
N GLY A 127 -21.26 22.35 -14.60
CA GLY A 127 -21.15 23.22 -15.79
C GLY A 127 -19.76 23.27 -16.44
N GLU A 128 -18.76 22.57 -15.91
CA GLU A 128 -17.51 22.35 -16.63
C GLU A 128 -17.71 21.31 -17.77
N PRO A 129 -17.08 21.51 -18.94
CA PRO A 129 -17.17 20.56 -20.04
C PRO A 129 -16.53 19.23 -19.65
N PHE A 130 -17.25 18.19 -19.95
CA PHE A 130 -16.92 16.81 -19.65
C PHE A 130 -16.34 16.18 -20.94
N PHE A 131 -15.10 15.68 -20.89
CA PHE A 131 -14.45 15.11 -22.05
C PHE A 131 -15.26 13.93 -22.65
N GLY A 132 -15.88 13.13 -21.81
CA GLY A 132 -16.76 12.04 -22.22
C GLY A 132 -18.11 12.51 -22.82
N ASP A 133 -18.53 13.77 -22.71
CA ASP A 133 -19.69 14.28 -23.45
C ASP A 133 -19.37 14.37 -24.96
N GLU A 134 -18.11 14.68 -25.30
CA GLU A 134 -17.62 14.69 -26.67
C GLU A 134 -17.20 13.27 -27.13
N HIS A 135 -16.77 12.43 -26.17
CA HIS A 135 -16.26 11.08 -26.41
C HIS A 135 -16.96 10.02 -25.54
N PRO A 136 -18.29 9.82 -25.72
CA PRO A 136 -19.06 8.89 -24.88
C PRO A 136 -18.62 7.42 -24.99
N GLU A 137 -17.88 7.08 -26.04
CA GLU A 137 -17.28 5.77 -26.26
C GLU A 137 -16.14 5.46 -25.25
N LEU A 138 -15.55 6.49 -24.62
CA LEU A 138 -14.49 6.32 -23.64
C LEU A 138 -15.02 6.18 -22.21
N VAL A 139 -16.29 6.51 -21.99
CA VAL A 139 -16.89 6.48 -20.64
C VAL A 139 -17.08 5.05 -20.16
N LEU A 140 -16.66 4.79 -18.92
CA LEU A 140 -16.79 3.51 -18.23
C LEU A 140 -18.28 3.11 -18.09
N VAL A 141 -18.58 1.83 -18.28
CA VAL A 141 -19.93 1.25 -18.14
C VAL A 141 -19.93 0.18 -17.06
N THR A 142 -20.72 0.36 -16.00
CA THR A 142 -20.83 -0.62 -14.92
C THR A 142 -21.67 -1.84 -15.30
N CYS A 143 -21.54 -2.91 -14.52
CA CYS A 143 -22.37 -4.12 -14.64
C CYS A 143 -23.89 -3.85 -14.48
N TYR A 144 -24.26 -2.69 -13.92
CA TYR A 144 -25.66 -2.22 -13.81
C TYR A 144 -26.07 -1.26 -14.92
N ASN A 145 -25.24 -1.15 -15.97
CA ASN A 145 -25.46 -0.21 -17.09
C ASN A 145 -25.44 1.28 -16.66
N ASN A 146 -24.80 1.62 -15.56
CA ASN A 146 -24.56 3.01 -15.19
C ASN A 146 -23.30 3.52 -15.89
N ARG A 147 -23.27 4.81 -16.20
CA ARG A 147 -22.14 5.52 -16.81
C ARG A 147 -21.68 6.63 -15.87
N PRO A 148 -20.81 6.32 -14.87
CA PRO A 148 -20.23 7.36 -14.03
C PRO A 148 -19.32 8.28 -14.86
N ARG A 149 -19.01 9.47 -14.33
CA ARG A 149 -18.08 10.41 -14.97
C ARG A 149 -16.62 9.94 -14.82
N LEU A 150 -16.31 8.76 -15.36
CA LEU A 150 -15.01 8.10 -15.34
C LEU A 150 -14.66 7.64 -16.75
N LEU A 151 -13.41 7.80 -17.13
CA LEU A 151 -12.90 7.27 -18.39
C LEU A 151 -12.37 5.85 -18.20
N HIS A 152 -12.53 5.01 -19.19
CA HIS A 152 -11.93 3.67 -19.20
C HIS A 152 -10.70 3.63 -20.10
N MET A 153 -9.53 3.43 -19.49
CA MET A 153 -8.22 3.58 -20.14
C MET A 153 -7.99 2.62 -21.32
N LEU A 154 -8.71 1.50 -21.38
CA LEU A 154 -8.57 0.50 -22.45
C LEU A 154 -9.51 0.73 -23.64
N ASN A 155 -10.35 1.76 -23.61
CA ASN A 155 -11.28 2.04 -24.70
C ASN A 155 -10.59 2.74 -25.88
N HIS A 156 -11.32 2.82 -27.02
CA HIS A 156 -10.88 3.45 -28.25
C HIS A 156 -11.85 4.56 -28.61
N PHE A 157 -11.38 5.59 -29.26
CA PHE A 157 -12.21 6.62 -29.88
C PHE A 157 -13.12 6.03 -30.98
N ALA A 158 -14.14 6.76 -31.35
CA ALA A 158 -15.11 6.32 -32.36
C ALA A 158 -14.48 6.01 -33.74
N ASP A 159 -13.32 6.58 -34.05
CA ASP A 159 -12.55 6.29 -35.28
C ASP A 159 -11.66 5.05 -35.15
N GLY A 160 -11.65 4.41 -33.98
CA GLY A 160 -10.83 3.22 -33.68
C GLY A 160 -9.44 3.52 -33.10
N THR A 161 -9.06 4.77 -32.93
CA THR A 161 -7.78 5.14 -32.31
C THR A 161 -7.76 4.71 -30.84
N PRO A 162 -6.75 3.96 -30.35
CA PRO A 162 -6.64 3.61 -28.94
C PRO A 162 -6.51 4.87 -28.06
N PHE A 163 -7.22 4.92 -26.94
CA PHE A 163 -7.10 6.04 -26.01
C PHE A 163 -5.64 6.25 -25.53
N VAL A 164 -4.90 5.17 -25.33
CA VAL A 164 -3.50 5.23 -24.85
C VAL A 164 -2.59 5.99 -25.82
N ASP A 165 -2.83 5.93 -27.12
CA ASP A 165 -2.00 6.64 -28.10
C ASP A 165 -2.19 8.15 -27.94
N PHE A 166 -3.42 8.63 -27.86
CA PHE A 166 -3.74 10.02 -27.61
C PHE A 166 -3.22 10.49 -26.24
N TYR A 167 -3.51 9.71 -25.19
CA TYR A 167 -3.10 10.03 -23.82
C TYR A 167 -1.58 10.18 -23.69
N THR A 168 -0.82 9.24 -24.25
CA THR A 168 0.65 9.28 -24.15
C THR A 168 1.26 10.42 -24.96
N GLU A 169 0.66 10.83 -26.08
CA GLU A 169 1.07 12.01 -26.82
C GLU A 169 0.90 13.29 -25.99
N LYS A 170 -0.30 13.48 -25.42
CA LYS A 170 -0.61 14.61 -24.54
C LYS A 170 0.26 14.63 -23.28
N LEU A 171 0.51 13.45 -22.71
CA LEU A 171 1.36 13.31 -21.54
C LEU A 171 2.81 13.79 -21.82
N ARG A 172 3.36 13.45 -22.98
CA ARG A 172 4.69 13.93 -23.41
C ARG A 172 4.72 15.47 -23.60
N GLU A 173 3.63 16.07 -24.09
CA GLU A 173 3.50 17.53 -24.20
C GLU A 173 3.58 18.16 -22.81
N VAL A 174 2.75 17.69 -21.87
CA VAL A 174 2.69 18.19 -20.48
C VAL A 174 4.04 18.05 -19.77
N ILE A 175 4.69 16.89 -19.88
CA ILE A 175 6.02 16.67 -19.26
C ILE A 175 7.04 17.69 -19.76
N ARG A 176 7.10 17.94 -21.06
CA ARG A 176 8.03 18.91 -21.64
C ARG A 176 7.69 20.34 -21.25
N ASP A 177 6.43 20.73 -21.35
CA ASP A 177 5.96 22.09 -21.15
C ASP A 177 6.19 22.56 -19.70
N TYR A 178 5.95 21.67 -18.74
CA TYR A 178 6.16 21.95 -17.33
C TYR A 178 7.56 21.55 -16.82
N SER A 179 8.38 20.87 -17.64
CA SER A 179 9.69 20.32 -17.25
C SER A 179 9.60 19.36 -16.05
N LEU A 180 8.64 18.45 -16.08
CA LEU A 180 8.38 17.52 -14.98
C LEU A 180 9.47 16.47 -14.88
N ASP A 181 9.88 16.12 -13.66
CA ASP A 181 10.79 15.01 -13.38
C ASP A 181 10.08 13.65 -13.43
N GLY A 182 8.76 13.64 -13.30
CA GLY A 182 7.99 12.40 -13.38
C GLY A 182 6.48 12.59 -13.36
N ILE A 183 5.81 11.44 -13.47
CA ILE A 183 4.37 11.31 -13.34
C ILE A 183 4.06 10.30 -12.25
N GLN A 184 3.18 10.67 -11.34
CA GLN A 184 2.53 9.73 -10.42
C GLN A 184 1.23 9.26 -11.07
N ILE A 185 1.25 8.04 -11.60
CA ILE A 185 0.09 7.40 -12.23
C ILE A 185 -0.81 6.94 -11.08
N ALA A 186 -1.90 7.68 -10.85
CA ALA A 186 -2.76 7.47 -9.70
C ALA A 186 -4.01 6.63 -10.05
N ASP A 187 -4.98 6.60 -9.15
CA ASP A 187 -6.16 5.75 -9.20
C ASP A 187 -6.97 5.87 -10.48
N GLY A 188 -7.47 4.74 -10.96
CA GLY A 188 -8.22 4.64 -12.20
C GLY A 188 -7.35 4.68 -13.47
N VAL A 189 -6.07 5.11 -13.33
CA VAL A 189 -5.07 5.07 -14.41
C VAL A 189 -4.03 3.98 -14.15
N SER A 190 -3.52 3.85 -12.91
CA SER A 190 -2.59 2.77 -12.53
C SER A 190 -3.29 1.41 -12.41
N SER A 191 -4.58 1.41 -12.14
CA SER A 191 -5.45 0.25 -12.04
C SER A 191 -6.87 0.62 -12.44
N PRO A 192 -7.74 -0.31 -12.86
CA PRO A 192 -9.16 -0.03 -12.99
C PRO A 192 -9.74 0.63 -11.73
N ARG A 193 -10.55 1.66 -11.89
CA ARG A 193 -11.24 2.33 -10.77
C ARG A 193 -12.15 1.39 -10.00
N MET A 194 -12.80 0.48 -10.68
CA MET A 194 -13.73 -0.49 -10.10
C MET A 194 -13.18 -1.90 -10.27
N SER A 195 -13.59 -2.81 -9.38
CA SER A 195 -13.24 -4.22 -9.53
C SER A 195 -13.78 -4.78 -10.85
N LEU A 196 -13.12 -5.80 -11.38
CA LEU A 196 -13.51 -6.46 -12.64
C LEU A 196 -14.90 -7.11 -12.60
N GLN A 197 -15.48 -7.28 -11.41
CA GLN A 197 -16.87 -7.66 -11.23
C GLN A 197 -17.83 -6.50 -11.54
N ASN A 198 -17.40 -5.26 -11.32
CA ASN A 198 -18.25 -4.07 -11.41
C ASN A 198 -18.13 -3.32 -12.73
N ALA A 199 -16.98 -3.32 -13.39
CA ALA A 199 -16.72 -2.60 -14.65
C ALA A 199 -15.42 -3.11 -15.34
N ASP A 200 -15.13 -2.79 -16.62
CA ASP A 200 -15.98 -2.12 -17.59
C ASP A 200 -16.72 -3.15 -18.45
N TYR A 201 -18.00 -2.95 -18.65
CA TYR A 201 -18.85 -3.84 -19.47
C TYR A 201 -19.44 -3.12 -20.69
N SER A 202 -18.76 -2.09 -21.20
CA SER A 202 -19.12 -1.43 -22.45
C SER A 202 -19.16 -2.44 -23.62
N ASP A 203 -19.91 -2.09 -24.66
CA ASP A 203 -19.98 -2.92 -25.87
C ASP A 203 -18.60 -3.12 -26.49
N GLN A 204 -17.75 -2.11 -26.42
CA GLN A 204 -16.39 -2.16 -26.95
C GLN A 204 -15.53 -3.18 -26.18
N THR A 205 -15.49 -3.11 -24.86
CA THR A 205 -14.67 -4.01 -24.02
C THR A 205 -15.18 -5.45 -24.11
N THR A 206 -16.51 -5.66 -24.01
CA THR A 206 -17.09 -7.01 -24.03
C THR A 206 -16.99 -7.67 -25.40
N SER A 207 -17.15 -6.92 -26.49
CA SER A 207 -16.98 -7.46 -27.85
C SER A 207 -15.54 -7.90 -28.11
N ARG A 208 -14.57 -7.09 -27.67
CA ARG A 208 -13.14 -7.44 -27.77
C ARG A 208 -12.83 -8.70 -26.94
N PHE A 209 -13.31 -8.76 -25.71
CA PHE A 209 -13.13 -9.95 -24.86
C PHE A 209 -13.69 -11.21 -25.52
N PHE A 210 -14.91 -11.17 -26.05
CA PHE A 210 -15.51 -12.32 -26.71
C PHE A 210 -14.73 -12.74 -27.95
N ALA A 211 -14.31 -11.78 -28.77
CA ALA A 211 -13.54 -12.05 -30.00
C ALA A 211 -12.20 -12.70 -29.68
N GLU A 212 -11.44 -12.16 -28.71
CA GLU A 212 -10.11 -12.66 -28.36
C GLU A 212 -10.14 -14.06 -27.72
N ASN A 213 -11.22 -14.39 -27.02
CA ASN A 213 -11.38 -15.69 -26.37
C ASN A 213 -12.19 -16.70 -27.19
N GLY A 214 -12.62 -16.35 -28.41
CA GLY A 214 -13.45 -17.22 -29.25
C GLY A 214 -14.81 -17.58 -28.64
N ILE A 215 -15.35 -16.68 -27.80
CA ILE A 215 -16.63 -16.89 -27.10
C ILE A 215 -17.75 -16.33 -27.94
N THR A 216 -18.78 -17.14 -28.17
CA THR A 216 -20.06 -16.68 -28.76
C THR A 216 -21.06 -16.52 -27.61
N PRO A 217 -21.42 -15.28 -27.22
CA PRO A 217 -22.40 -15.08 -26.17
C PRO A 217 -23.74 -15.67 -26.54
N PRO A 218 -24.50 -16.24 -25.60
CA PRO A 218 -25.80 -16.81 -25.87
C PRO A 218 -26.81 -15.72 -26.21
N PRO A 219 -27.93 -16.07 -26.95
CA PRO A 219 -28.89 -15.09 -27.43
C PRO A 219 -29.57 -14.24 -26.35
N GLU A 220 -29.58 -14.70 -25.10
CA GLU A 220 -30.10 -13.98 -23.94
C GLU A 220 -29.20 -12.84 -23.44
N CYS A 221 -27.96 -12.80 -23.87
CA CYS A 221 -27.02 -11.70 -23.53
C CYS A 221 -27.27 -10.48 -24.41
N THR A 222 -28.46 -9.87 -24.28
CA THR A 222 -28.93 -8.78 -25.15
C THR A 222 -28.52 -7.39 -24.66
N ASP A 223 -28.16 -7.24 -23.42
CA ASP A 223 -27.83 -5.96 -22.80
C ASP A 223 -26.56 -6.07 -21.91
N VAL A 224 -26.16 -4.95 -21.35
CA VAL A 224 -24.93 -4.87 -20.49
C VAL A 224 -25.05 -5.77 -19.27
N ILE A 225 -26.21 -5.81 -18.61
CA ILE A 225 -26.39 -6.54 -17.34
C ILE A 225 -26.26 -8.04 -17.59
N THR A 226 -27.00 -8.56 -18.56
CA THR A 226 -26.96 -9.99 -18.91
C THR A 226 -25.58 -10.43 -19.43
N ARG A 227 -24.85 -9.56 -20.14
CA ARG A 227 -23.47 -9.83 -20.55
C ARG A 227 -22.51 -9.87 -19.37
N ALA A 228 -22.62 -8.91 -18.45
CA ALA A 228 -21.77 -8.86 -17.26
C ALA A 228 -21.96 -10.11 -16.39
N GLU A 229 -23.21 -10.49 -16.11
CA GLU A 229 -23.54 -11.72 -15.39
C GLU A 229 -22.98 -12.97 -16.07
N TYR A 230 -23.15 -13.08 -17.41
CA TYR A 230 -22.63 -14.20 -18.19
C TYR A 230 -21.11 -14.29 -18.13
N ILE A 231 -20.41 -13.19 -18.37
CA ILE A 231 -18.94 -13.13 -18.32
C ILE A 231 -18.44 -13.53 -16.92
N PHE A 232 -18.96 -12.89 -15.89
CA PHE A 232 -18.45 -13.08 -14.53
C PHE A 232 -18.77 -14.47 -13.97
N LYS A 233 -19.93 -15.03 -14.33
CA LYS A 233 -20.34 -16.36 -13.88
C LYS A 233 -19.61 -17.50 -14.60
N TYR A 234 -19.42 -17.40 -15.91
CA TYR A 234 -18.94 -18.51 -16.72
C TYR A 234 -17.53 -18.32 -17.27
N HIS A 235 -17.01 -17.08 -17.30
CA HIS A 235 -15.74 -16.74 -17.95
C HIS A 235 -14.81 -15.91 -17.05
N ARG A 236 -15.07 -15.85 -15.74
CA ARG A 236 -14.27 -15.06 -14.80
C ARG A 236 -12.76 -15.27 -14.92
N PRO A 237 -12.20 -16.51 -14.99
CA PRO A 237 -10.77 -16.69 -15.17
C PRO A 237 -10.23 -16.07 -16.45
N ALA A 238 -10.96 -16.18 -17.56
CA ALA A 238 -10.58 -15.57 -18.84
C ALA A 238 -10.69 -14.03 -18.77
N TRP A 239 -11.72 -13.50 -18.08
CA TRP A 239 -11.91 -12.07 -17.86
C TRP A 239 -10.78 -11.43 -17.07
N ILE A 240 -10.32 -12.07 -15.99
CA ILE A 240 -9.16 -11.64 -15.21
C ILE A 240 -7.89 -11.63 -16.06
N ARG A 241 -7.63 -12.70 -16.84
CA ARG A 241 -6.47 -12.78 -17.75
C ARG A 241 -6.51 -11.72 -18.84
N PHE A 242 -7.68 -11.45 -19.41
CA PHE A 242 -7.89 -10.40 -20.41
C PHE A 242 -7.50 -9.03 -19.84
N TYR A 243 -8.02 -8.66 -18.67
CA TYR A 243 -7.67 -7.38 -18.03
C TYR A 243 -6.21 -7.31 -17.65
N ARG A 244 -5.65 -8.36 -17.05
CA ARG A 244 -4.23 -8.43 -16.71
C ARG A 244 -3.33 -8.13 -17.91
N SER A 245 -3.61 -8.76 -19.05
CA SER A 245 -2.83 -8.57 -20.28
C SER A 245 -2.96 -7.16 -20.84
N HIS A 246 -4.20 -6.68 -20.98
CA HIS A 246 -4.47 -5.37 -21.59
C HIS A 246 -4.03 -4.21 -20.69
N TRP A 247 -4.22 -4.32 -19.38
CA TRP A 247 -3.77 -3.29 -18.44
C TRP A 247 -2.25 -3.23 -18.34
N ALA A 248 -1.57 -4.38 -18.32
CA ALA A 248 -0.11 -4.43 -18.39
C ALA A 248 0.43 -3.78 -19.67
N SER A 249 -0.23 -4.03 -20.81
CA SER A 249 0.13 -3.38 -22.10
C SER A 249 -0.09 -1.87 -22.08
N PHE A 250 -1.20 -1.40 -21.53
CA PHE A 250 -1.50 0.02 -21.34
C PHE A 250 -0.42 0.68 -20.47
N MET A 251 -0.16 0.13 -19.30
CA MET A 251 0.85 0.67 -18.38
C MET A 251 2.26 0.67 -18.97
N ALA A 252 2.64 -0.38 -19.73
CA ALA A 252 3.91 -0.42 -20.41
C ALA A 252 4.08 0.72 -21.43
N GLN A 253 3.02 1.07 -22.15
CA GLN A 253 3.03 2.19 -23.11
C GLN A 253 3.13 3.53 -22.36
N VAL A 254 2.37 3.73 -21.29
CA VAL A 254 2.40 4.95 -20.47
C VAL A 254 3.78 5.14 -19.83
N ILE A 255 4.32 4.12 -19.17
CA ILE A 255 5.66 4.15 -18.55
C ILE A 255 6.74 4.42 -19.57
N SER A 256 6.69 3.75 -20.75
CA SER A 256 7.63 3.99 -21.85
C SER A 256 7.57 5.43 -22.38
N ALA A 257 6.37 6.00 -22.47
CA ALA A 257 6.18 7.38 -22.91
C ALA A 257 6.78 8.40 -21.94
N ILE A 258 6.62 8.17 -20.63
CA ILE A 258 7.21 8.98 -19.57
C ILE A 258 8.75 8.88 -19.61
N ASN A 259 9.28 7.66 -19.63
CA ASN A 259 10.72 7.41 -19.64
C ASN A 259 11.40 7.98 -20.90
N ALA A 260 10.72 7.95 -22.05
CA ALA A 260 11.23 8.56 -23.30
C ALA A 260 11.42 10.07 -23.22
N CYS A 261 10.73 10.75 -22.28
CA CYS A 261 10.93 12.18 -21.99
C CYS A 261 12.07 12.43 -20.98
N GLY A 262 12.74 11.39 -20.49
CA GLY A 262 13.73 11.50 -19.40
C GLY A 262 13.09 11.64 -18.02
N ALA A 263 11.77 11.58 -17.93
CA ALA A 263 11.02 11.61 -16.69
C ALA A 263 10.84 10.21 -16.12
N LYS A 264 10.36 10.11 -14.86
CA LYS A 264 10.19 8.85 -14.15
C LYS A 264 8.71 8.54 -13.90
N ALA A 265 8.36 7.26 -13.95
CA ALA A 265 7.02 6.79 -13.65
C ALA A 265 6.94 6.26 -12.22
N ALA A 266 6.14 6.90 -11.38
CA ALA A 266 5.64 6.36 -10.14
C ALA A 266 4.20 5.88 -10.36
N PHE A 267 3.74 4.86 -9.65
CA PHE A 267 2.34 4.43 -9.74
C PHE A 267 1.76 4.08 -8.37
N ASN A 268 0.45 4.32 -8.23
CA ASN A 268 -0.28 3.93 -7.04
C ASN A 268 -0.68 2.45 -7.11
N SER A 269 -0.82 1.82 -5.95
CA SER A 269 -1.40 0.48 -5.85
C SER A 269 -2.87 0.47 -6.29
N ALA A 270 -3.35 -0.70 -6.67
CA ALA A 270 -4.78 -0.94 -6.83
C ALA A 270 -5.40 -0.98 -5.42
N TRP A 271 -5.65 0.20 -4.88
CA TRP A 271 -6.04 0.38 -3.49
C TRP A 271 -5.01 -0.30 -2.56
N THR A 272 -5.40 -0.73 -1.39
CA THR A 272 -4.52 -1.44 -0.44
C THR A 272 -4.26 -2.90 -0.79
N LYS A 273 -4.23 -3.28 -2.08
CA LYS A 273 -4.18 -4.68 -2.48
C LYS A 273 -2.76 -5.19 -2.72
N GLY A 274 -2.47 -6.34 -2.13
CA GLY A 274 -1.24 -7.10 -2.38
C GLY A 274 -1.20 -7.68 -3.80
N PRO A 275 -0.07 -8.30 -4.20
CA PRO A 275 0.17 -8.66 -5.61
C PRO A 275 -0.85 -9.63 -6.20
N ILE A 276 -1.36 -10.58 -5.44
CA ILE A 276 -2.35 -11.57 -5.92
C ILE A 276 -3.75 -10.96 -6.01
N GLU A 277 -4.16 -10.25 -4.96
CA GLU A 277 -5.49 -9.67 -4.91
C GLU A 277 -5.67 -8.53 -5.92
N ALA A 278 -4.60 -7.76 -6.21
CA ALA A 278 -4.63 -6.74 -7.25
C ALA A 278 -4.90 -7.33 -8.64
N ILE A 279 -4.28 -8.47 -8.98
CA ILE A 279 -4.57 -9.16 -10.24
C ILE A 279 -6.00 -9.72 -10.22
N TYR A 280 -6.41 -10.37 -9.14
CA TYR A 280 -7.73 -10.99 -9.04
C TYR A 280 -8.86 -9.96 -9.17
N ARG A 281 -8.76 -8.84 -8.44
CA ARG A 281 -9.83 -7.83 -8.39
C ARG A 281 -9.82 -6.84 -9.55
N TYR A 282 -8.60 -6.47 -10.00
CA TYR A 282 -8.41 -5.33 -10.90
C TYR A 282 -7.64 -5.67 -12.18
N GLY A 283 -7.08 -6.87 -12.30
CA GLY A 283 -6.19 -7.21 -13.41
C GLY A 283 -4.85 -6.47 -13.35
N SER A 284 -4.49 -5.87 -12.21
CA SER A 284 -3.29 -5.06 -12.07
C SER A 284 -2.10 -5.92 -11.67
N ASP A 285 -1.16 -6.15 -12.59
CA ASP A 285 0.08 -6.89 -12.33
C ASP A 285 1.24 -5.92 -12.13
N TYR A 286 1.56 -5.62 -10.88
CA TYR A 286 2.63 -4.69 -10.53
C TYR A 286 4.01 -5.12 -11.02
N LYS A 287 4.25 -6.44 -11.20
CA LYS A 287 5.51 -6.93 -11.76
C LYS A 287 5.67 -6.53 -13.22
N ALA A 288 4.59 -6.52 -13.98
CA ALA A 288 4.61 -6.03 -15.36
C ALA A 288 4.95 -4.52 -15.44
N TYR A 289 4.59 -3.74 -14.41
CA TYR A 289 4.94 -2.30 -14.36
C TYR A 289 6.42 -2.09 -14.01
N GLU A 290 6.96 -2.88 -13.07
CA GLU A 290 8.41 -2.93 -12.80
C GLU A 290 9.18 -3.30 -14.06
N ASP A 291 8.76 -4.36 -14.75
CA ASP A 291 9.40 -4.84 -15.99
C ASP A 291 9.33 -3.81 -17.15
N ALA A 292 8.30 -2.97 -17.15
CA ALA A 292 8.15 -1.85 -18.08
C ALA A 292 9.05 -0.64 -17.72
N GLY A 293 9.72 -0.66 -16.57
CA GLY A 293 10.66 0.37 -16.13
C GLY A 293 10.06 1.47 -15.26
N ALA A 294 9.03 1.17 -14.47
CA ALA A 294 8.59 2.06 -13.40
C ALA A 294 9.73 2.29 -12.38
N ASP A 295 9.82 3.50 -11.79
CA ASP A 295 10.85 3.88 -10.81
C ASP A 295 10.40 3.63 -9.37
N SER A 296 9.15 3.88 -9.08
CA SER A 296 8.62 3.81 -7.71
C SER A 296 7.16 3.39 -7.66
N PHE A 297 6.79 2.84 -6.52
CA PHE A 297 5.47 2.32 -6.23
C PHE A 297 4.94 2.92 -4.93
N ILE A 298 3.82 3.63 -5.02
CA ILE A 298 3.12 4.23 -3.90
C ILE A 298 2.04 3.24 -3.46
N VAL A 299 2.24 2.66 -2.27
CA VAL A 299 1.31 1.67 -1.73
C VAL A 299 0.32 2.36 -0.81
N GLU A 300 -0.95 2.35 -1.17
CA GLU A 300 -1.98 2.95 -0.33
C GLU A 300 -2.05 2.29 1.03
N ASP A 301 -1.91 3.10 2.09
CA ASP A 301 -2.12 2.72 3.47
C ASP A 301 -3.32 3.48 4.02
N VAL A 302 -4.46 2.85 3.97
CA VAL A 302 -5.70 3.38 4.55
C VAL A 302 -6.00 2.77 5.93
N ALA A 303 -5.06 2.02 6.51
CA ALA A 303 -5.30 1.32 7.77
C ALA A 303 -5.60 2.27 8.94
N ALA A 304 -4.94 3.43 8.98
CA ALA A 304 -5.22 4.46 9.98
C ALA A 304 -6.55 5.18 9.71
N ASP A 305 -6.84 5.48 8.44
CA ASP A 305 -8.01 6.25 8.03
C ASP A 305 -9.31 5.51 8.22
N LEU A 306 -9.30 4.19 8.09
CA LEU A 306 -10.50 3.36 8.20
C LEU A 306 -11.18 3.44 9.58
N PHE A 307 -10.52 4.01 10.58
CA PHE A 307 -11.16 4.31 11.85
C PHE A 307 -12.11 5.50 11.78
N PHE A 308 -11.89 6.42 10.82
CA PHE A 308 -12.64 7.68 10.72
C PHE A 308 -13.52 7.78 9.51
N LEU A 309 -13.26 6.98 8.48
CA LEU A 309 -13.97 7.10 7.23
C LEU A 309 -15.48 6.96 7.41
N SER A 310 -16.12 8.11 7.46
CA SER A 310 -17.55 8.25 7.26
C SER A 310 -17.85 8.56 5.80
N HIS A 311 -17.38 7.75 4.87
CA HIS A 311 -17.87 7.87 3.52
C HIS A 311 -19.32 7.42 3.46
N GLY A 312 -20.20 8.35 3.81
CA GLY A 312 -21.62 8.37 3.51
C GLY A 312 -22.40 7.13 3.90
N ASP A 313 -21.90 5.98 3.65
CA ASP A 313 -22.74 4.83 3.59
C ASP A 313 -22.45 3.75 4.63
N ASN A 314 -21.24 3.48 5.11
CA ASN A 314 -21.11 2.28 5.95
C ASN A 314 -19.79 2.14 6.74
N SER A 315 -18.93 3.12 6.82
CA SER A 315 -17.65 2.97 7.51
C SER A 315 -17.81 2.83 9.03
N PHE A 316 -18.83 3.43 9.60
CA PHE A 316 -19.20 3.20 11.00
C PHE A 316 -19.74 1.80 11.29
N GLU A 317 -20.21 1.10 10.26
CA GLU A 317 -20.73 -0.25 10.35
C GLU A 317 -19.65 -1.33 10.15
N MET A 318 -18.39 -0.93 9.85
CA MET A 318 -17.32 -1.90 9.72
C MET A 318 -17.12 -2.63 11.05
N PRO A 319 -17.21 -3.97 11.07
CA PRO A 319 -17.00 -4.75 12.29
C PRO A 319 -15.62 -4.45 12.90
N HIS A 320 -15.56 -4.35 14.22
CA HIS A 320 -14.31 -4.07 14.95
C HIS A 320 -13.18 -5.04 14.58
N GLU A 321 -13.50 -6.32 14.46
CA GLU A 321 -12.53 -7.35 14.03
C GLU A 321 -11.94 -7.06 12.63
N ARG A 322 -12.75 -6.52 11.71
CA ARG A 322 -12.26 -6.14 10.39
C ARG A 322 -11.30 -4.96 10.45
N ARG A 323 -11.59 -3.95 11.28
CA ARG A 323 -10.70 -2.79 11.48
C ARG A 323 -9.34 -3.21 12.02
N LYS A 324 -9.32 -4.13 13.00
CA LYS A 324 -8.07 -4.69 13.53
C LYS A 324 -7.29 -5.43 12.45
N PHE A 325 -7.98 -6.22 11.66
CA PHE A 325 -7.35 -7.09 10.66
C PHE A 325 -6.70 -6.33 9.49
N ILE A 326 -7.27 -5.20 9.05
CA ILE A 326 -6.75 -4.40 7.94
C ILE A 326 -5.28 -3.99 8.15
N HIS A 327 -4.89 -3.64 9.36
CA HIS A 327 -3.52 -3.31 9.72
C HIS A 327 -2.54 -4.46 9.40
N TYR A 328 -2.92 -5.68 9.71
CA TYR A 328 -2.11 -6.87 9.43
C TYR A 328 -2.14 -7.28 7.97
N GLU A 329 -3.25 -7.05 7.27
CA GLU A 329 -3.30 -7.19 5.80
C GLU A 329 -2.31 -6.22 5.14
N PHE A 330 -2.28 -4.97 5.58
CA PHE A 330 -1.35 -3.98 5.05
C PHE A 330 0.11 -4.39 5.32
N ALA A 331 0.45 -4.80 6.53
CA ALA A 331 1.79 -5.30 6.87
C ALA A 331 2.20 -6.47 5.97
N SER A 332 1.31 -7.46 5.81
CA SER A 332 1.51 -8.59 4.92
C SER A 332 1.70 -8.15 3.47
N ASN A 333 0.87 -7.22 2.98
CA ASN A 333 0.95 -6.71 1.61
C ASN A 333 2.31 -6.04 1.36
N MET A 334 2.80 -5.20 2.28
CA MET A 334 4.11 -4.57 2.17
C MET A 334 5.25 -5.59 2.09
N MET A 335 5.19 -6.65 2.90
CA MET A 335 6.16 -7.76 2.84
C MET A 335 6.13 -8.46 1.48
N GLN A 336 4.94 -8.85 0.99
CA GLN A 336 4.75 -9.51 -0.30
C GLN A 336 5.23 -8.63 -1.46
N LEU A 337 4.85 -7.35 -1.46
CA LEU A 337 5.22 -6.39 -2.49
C LEU A 337 6.73 -6.18 -2.52
N ARG A 338 7.38 -6.04 -1.37
CA ARG A 338 8.84 -5.90 -1.31
C ARG A 338 9.55 -7.14 -1.88
N ALA A 339 9.06 -8.34 -1.56
CA ALA A 339 9.65 -9.57 -2.09
C ALA A 339 9.41 -9.74 -3.60
N ARG A 340 8.22 -9.36 -4.12
CA ARG A 340 7.90 -9.44 -5.55
C ARG A 340 8.59 -8.37 -6.39
N LEU A 341 8.79 -7.16 -5.83
CA LEU A 341 9.25 -5.97 -6.53
C LEU A 341 10.53 -5.41 -5.89
N PRO A 342 11.61 -6.20 -5.84
CA PRO A 342 12.83 -5.79 -5.14
C PRO A 342 13.54 -4.59 -5.78
N GLY A 343 13.31 -4.35 -7.08
CA GLY A 343 13.89 -3.25 -7.84
C GLY A 343 13.19 -1.90 -7.67
N LEU A 344 11.95 -1.88 -7.18
CA LEU A 344 11.20 -0.63 -7.02
C LEU A 344 11.43 0.03 -5.67
N LYS A 345 11.32 1.35 -5.64
CA LYS A 345 11.18 2.11 -4.39
C LYS A 345 9.74 2.02 -3.94
N LEU A 346 9.49 1.33 -2.84
CA LEU A 346 8.18 1.21 -2.22
C LEU A 346 8.00 2.30 -1.18
N THR A 347 6.98 3.15 -1.36
CA THR A 347 6.63 4.21 -0.42
C THR A 347 5.17 4.04 0.00
N PRO A 348 4.86 3.79 1.29
CA PRO A 348 3.48 3.79 1.73
C PRO A 348 2.90 5.18 1.61
N LEU A 349 1.65 5.26 1.17
CA LEU A 349 0.86 6.47 1.21
C LEU A 349 0.55 6.76 2.68
N CYS A 350 1.31 7.66 3.26
CA CYS A 350 1.09 8.12 4.62
C CYS A 350 -0.08 9.10 4.60
N MET A 351 -1.29 8.58 4.75
CA MET A 351 -2.52 9.36 4.74
C MET A 351 -2.59 10.22 6.00
N ILE A 352 -2.29 11.49 5.89
CA ILE A 352 -2.29 12.45 6.99
C ILE A 352 -3.64 13.09 7.12
N ARG A 353 -4.09 13.68 6.02
CA ARG A 353 -5.40 14.29 5.84
C ARG A 353 -5.75 14.32 4.36
N ASP A 354 -7.02 14.42 4.08
CA ASP A 354 -7.54 14.77 2.77
C ASP A 354 -8.24 16.13 2.87
N THR A 355 -8.86 16.57 1.82
CA THR A 355 -9.59 17.84 1.73
C THR A 355 -10.79 17.92 2.68
N LEU A 356 -11.25 16.79 3.17
CA LEU A 356 -12.37 16.70 4.10
C LEU A 356 -11.84 16.42 5.52
N GLU A 357 -12.36 17.13 6.52
CA GLU A 357 -11.95 16.98 7.92
C GLU A 357 -12.06 15.54 8.44
N GLN A 358 -12.99 14.77 7.91
CA GLN A 358 -13.17 13.37 8.27
C GLN A 358 -11.97 12.48 7.93
N TRP A 359 -11.07 12.91 7.04
CA TRP A 359 -9.84 12.23 6.66
C TRP A 359 -8.61 12.76 7.42
N ASP A 360 -8.80 13.64 8.36
CA ASP A 360 -7.72 14.21 9.15
C ASP A 360 -7.32 13.26 10.29
N VAL A 361 -6.58 12.22 9.95
CA VAL A 361 -6.09 11.22 10.90
C VAL A 361 -5.10 11.81 11.88
N LEU A 362 -4.25 12.72 11.41
CA LEU A 362 -3.20 13.31 12.23
C LEU A 362 -3.74 14.05 13.45
N HIS A 363 -4.79 14.84 13.28
CA HIS A 363 -5.38 15.62 14.37
C HIS A 363 -6.40 14.81 15.19
N HIS A 364 -7.10 13.85 14.57
CA HIS A 364 -8.14 13.07 15.25
C HIS A 364 -7.62 11.78 15.90
N MET A 365 -6.61 11.10 15.31
CA MET A 365 -6.02 9.86 15.85
C MET A 365 -4.52 9.73 15.63
N PRO A 366 -3.71 10.60 16.21
CA PRO A 366 -2.25 10.54 16.05
C PRO A 366 -1.65 9.20 16.53
N THR A 367 -2.30 8.48 17.43
CA THR A 367 -1.86 7.15 17.87
C THR A 367 -2.01 6.10 16.78
N ALA A 368 -3.12 6.13 16.02
CA ALA A 368 -3.31 5.25 14.87
C ALA A 368 -2.32 5.57 13.74
N MET A 369 -2.04 6.85 13.50
CA MET A 369 -1.00 7.28 12.57
C MET A 369 0.38 6.77 12.98
N GLN A 370 0.76 6.92 14.25
CA GLN A 370 2.02 6.40 14.77
C GLN A 370 2.12 4.88 14.60
N ARG A 371 1.03 4.15 14.82
CA ARG A 371 0.94 2.70 14.62
C ARG A 371 1.13 2.35 13.15
N ALA A 372 0.46 3.03 12.22
CA ALA A 372 0.60 2.82 10.78
C ALA A 372 2.03 3.09 10.29
N VAL A 373 2.66 4.17 10.76
CA VAL A 373 4.07 4.45 10.45
C VAL A 373 4.98 3.33 10.97
N ALA A 374 4.79 2.91 12.21
CA ALA A 374 5.65 1.91 12.83
C ALA A 374 5.57 0.54 12.15
N VAL A 375 4.39 0.12 11.65
CA VAL A 375 4.23 -1.15 10.96
C VAL A 375 5.04 -1.21 9.65
N ASN A 376 5.25 -0.07 9.01
CA ASN A 376 6.08 0.01 7.80
C ASN A 376 7.58 -0.21 8.08
N LEU A 377 8.00 -0.03 9.32
CA LEU A 377 9.40 -0.02 9.73
C LEU A 377 9.77 -1.17 10.67
N ASN A 378 8.81 -1.99 11.08
CA ASN A 378 9.06 -3.18 11.90
C ASN A 378 8.86 -4.51 11.15
N ASN A 379 8.66 -4.44 9.83
CA ASN A 379 8.65 -5.58 8.91
C ASN A 379 9.82 -5.48 7.94
N TYR A 380 10.48 -6.61 7.67
CA TYR A 380 11.77 -6.62 6.99
C TYR A 380 11.79 -7.58 5.81
N TYR A 381 12.58 -7.20 4.82
CA TYR A 381 12.98 -8.05 3.70
C TYR A 381 14.46 -8.40 3.82
N ILE A 382 14.79 -9.68 3.66
CA ILE A 382 16.18 -10.14 3.59
C ILE A 382 16.57 -10.20 2.12
N ASP A 383 17.53 -9.38 1.73
CA ASP A 383 17.97 -9.27 0.34
C ASP A 383 18.94 -10.38 -0.09
N GLU A 384 19.42 -10.32 -1.33
CA GLU A 384 20.36 -11.25 -1.95
C GLU A 384 21.74 -11.30 -1.26
N ASN A 385 22.05 -10.34 -0.41
CA ASN A 385 23.27 -10.28 0.38
C ASN A 385 23.07 -10.76 1.83
N GLY A 386 21.83 -11.06 2.22
CA GLY A 386 21.46 -11.42 3.60
C GLY A 386 21.25 -10.20 4.51
N VAL A 387 21.10 -9.00 3.94
CA VAL A 387 20.89 -7.77 4.69
C VAL A 387 19.41 -7.55 4.94
N PHE A 388 19.08 -7.20 6.19
CA PHE A 388 17.73 -6.83 6.59
C PHE A 388 17.45 -5.40 6.15
N LYS A 389 16.41 -5.22 5.35
CA LYS A 389 15.92 -3.90 4.91
C LYS A 389 14.45 -3.76 5.32
N PRO A 390 14.01 -2.57 5.78
CA PRO A 390 12.58 -2.35 5.98
C PRO A 390 11.84 -2.53 4.66
N THR A 391 10.56 -2.87 4.73
CA THR A 391 9.73 -3.09 3.54
C THR A 391 9.46 -1.81 2.75
N THR A 392 9.70 -0.65 3.35
CA THR A 392 9.51 0.68 2.75
C THR A 392 10.82 1.40 2.42
N ASN A 393 10.76 2.34 1.47
CA ASN A 393 11.82 3.32 1.16
C ASN A 393 11.47 4.73 1.65
N GLY A 394 10.66 4.87 2.67
CA GLY A 394 10.25 6.15 3.25
C GLY A 394 8.81 6.54 2.92
N PRO A 395 8.31 7.65 3.47
CA PRO A 395 6.93 8.08 3.33
C PRO A 395 6.60 8.74 1.99
N HIS A 396 5.34 8.62 1.58
CA HIS A 396 4.69 9.53 0.66
C HIS A 396 3.54 10.22 1.40
N TYR A 397 3.79 11.43 1.91
CA TYR A 397 2.83 12.16 2.74
C TYR A 397 1.64 12.68 1.92
N CYS A 398 0.42 12.33 2.29
CA CYS A 398 -0.82 12.67 1.58
C CYS A 398 -1.88 13.22 2.54
N LEU A 399 -2.43 14.42 2.31
CA LEU A 399 -1.94 15.53 1.52
C LEU A 399 -1.11 16.46 2.40
N GLY A 400 -0.12 17.12 1.81
CA GLY A 400 0.83 17.96 2.56
C GLY A 400 0.44 19.42 2.67
N ASP A 401 -0.71 19.85 2.13
CA ASP A 401 -1.19 21.22 2.25
C ASP A 401 -1.96 21.44 3.55
N GLY A 402 -1.99 22.68 4.03
CA GLY A 402 -2.68 23.09 5.25
C GLY A 402 -2.05 22.59 6.56
N LEU A 403 -0.89 21.95 6.52
CA LEU A 403 -0.17 21.47 7.70
C LEU A 403 0.71 22.57 8.30
N LYS A 404 0.79 22.60 9.63
CA LYS A 404 1.64 23.52 10.39
C LYS A 404 3.02 22.88 10.65
N ALA A 405 3.97 23.68 11.10
CA ALA A 405 5.32 23.19 11.42
C ALA A 405 5.30 22.10 12.50
N GLU A 406 4.44 22.24 13.53
CA GLU A 406 4.29 21.24 14.58
C GLU A 406 3.72 19.91 14.08
N ASP A 407 2.89 19.91 13.06
CA ASP A 407 2.35 18.71 12.44
C ASP A 407 3.44 17.95 11.68
N TRP A 408 4.24 18.67 10.90
CA TRP A 408 5.41 18.13 10.23
C TRP A 408 6.46 17.61 11.21
N ASP A 409 6.68 18.32 12.32
CA ASP A 409 7.54 17.88 13.41
C ASP A 409 7.07 16.53 13.99
N LEU A 410 5.76 16.38 14.22
CA LEU A 410 5.18 15.16 14.73
C LEU A 410 5.33 13.99 13.75
N LEU A 411 5.04 14.22 12.46
CA LEU A 411 5.19 13.20 11.42
C LEU A 411 6.63 12.68 11.34
N ARG A 412 7.60 13.58 11.28
CA ARG A 412 9.02 13.20 11.25
C ARG A 412 9.41 12.41 12.49
N MET A 413 8.98 12.86 13.67
CA MET A 413 9.24 12.16 14.92
C MET A 413 8.69 10.73 14.90
N MET A 414 7.50 10.49 14.32
CA MET A 414 6.94 9.14 14.20
C MET A 414 7.83 8.23 13.36
N TRP A 415 8.31 8.72 12.21
CA TRP A 415 9.20 7.97 11.32
C TRP A 415 10.57 7.72 11.97
N ASP A 416 11.19 8.74 12.55
CA ASP A 416 12.50 8.62 13.21
C ASP A 416 12.43 7.66 14.41
N ASN A 417 11.38 7.73 15.22
CA ASN A 417 11.20 6.83 16.35
C ASN A 417 11.03 5.37 15.93
N ALA A 418 10.33 5.13 14.83
CA ALA A 418 10.06 3.78 14.35
C ALA A 418 11.24 3.17 13.57
N TYR A 419 12.09 4.00 12.97
CA TYR A 419 13.26 3.53 12.20
C TYR A 419 14.31 2.87 13.09
N THR A 420 14.78 1.70 12.68
CA THR A 420 15.88 0.98 13.33
C THR A 420 17.11 1.04 12.44
N GLU A 421 18.14 1.79 12.88
CA GLU A 421 19.33 2.08 12.07
C GLU A 421 20.16 0.83 11.76
N HIS A 422 20.27 -0.06 12.76
CA HIS A 422 21.03 -1.30 12.63
C HIS A 422 20.18 -2.49 13.04
N VAL A 423 20.03 -3.44 12.12
CA VAL A 423 19.25 -4.68 12.33
C VAL A 423 20.18 -5.87 12.10
N GLU A 424 20.47 -6.60 13.18
CA GLU A 424 21.21 -7.87 13.08
C GLU A 424 20.31 -9.04 12.76
N ASP A 425 19.09 -9.06 13.34
CA ASP A 425 18.05 -10.06 13.05
C ASP A 425 16.66 -9.53 13.49
N VAL A 426 15.63 -10.20 13.07
CA VAL A 426 14.26 -10.03 13.55
C VAL A 426 13.80 -11.35 14.14
N ARG A 427 13.27 -11.30 15.36
CA ARG A 427 12.83 -12.51 16.07
C ARG A 427 11.74 -13.23 15.28
N GLY A 428 11.90 -14.54 15.07
CA GLY A 428 10.87 -15.31 14.41
C GLY A 428 11.33 -16.07 13.17
N VAL A 429 10.36 -16.50 12.37
CA VAL A 429 10.59 -17.27 11.16
C VAL A 429 10.55 -16.38 9.92
N THR A 430 11.37 -16.70 8.92
CA THR A 430 11.40 -15.97 7.65
C THR A 430 10.40 -16.58 6.67
N VAL A 431 9.40 -15.80 6.25
CA VAL A 431 8.45 -16.21 5.21
C VAL A 431 9.18 -16.30 3.87
N VAL A 432 8.95 -17.37 3.11
CA VAL A 432 9.58 -17.59 1.80
C VAL A 432 8.62 -17.21 0.68
N TRP A 433 9.06 -16.28 -0.17
CA TRP A 433 8.35 -15.85 -1.38
C TRP A 433 8.90 -16.54 -2.62
N SER A 434 8.02 -16.91 -3.54
CA SER A 434 8.34 -17.36 -4.90
C SER A 434 7.37 -16.75 -5.90
N ASP A 435 7.89 -16.17 -6.98
CA ASP A 435 7.09 -15.62 -8.08
C ASP A 435 6.34 -16.72 -8.84
N LYS A 436 6.96 -17.88 -9.05
CA LYS A 436 6.33 -19.02 -9.72
C LYS A 436 5.17 -19.58 -8.90
N LYS A 437 5.36 -19.69 -7.58
CA LYS A 437 4.31 -20.15 -6.67
C LYS A 437 3.16 -19.14 -6.61
N CYS A 438 3.45 -17.84 -6.65
CA CYS A 438 2.44 -16.77 -6.66
C CYS A 438 1.43 -16.94 -7.81
N GLU A 439 1.88 -17.31 -9.01
CA GLU A 439 0.98 -17.55 -10.15
C GLU A 439 0.04 -18.74 -9.89
N ARG A 440 0.57 -19.81 -9.30
CA ARG A 440 -0.26 -20.99 -8.92
C ARG A 440 -1.23 -20.70 -7.77
N GLU A 441 -0.83 -19.84 -6.83
CA GLU A 441 -1.73 -19.36 -5.76
C GLU A 441 -2.87 -18.51 -6.33
N LEU A 442 -2.60 -17.69 -7.36
CA LEU A 442 -3.64 -16.93 -8.06
C LEU A 442 -4.65 -17.85 -8.74
N ASP A 443 -4.20 -18.89 -9.44
CA ASP A 443 -5.10 -19.84 -10.08
C ASP A 443 -6.01 -20.54 -9.03
N LEU A 444 -5.46 -20.98 -7.91
CA LEU A 444 -6.23 -21.60 -6.83
C LEU A 444 -7.18 -20.63 -6.12
N LEU A 445 -6.81 -19.36 -6.02
CA LEU A 445 -7.73 -18.32 -5.52
C LEU A 445 -8.91 -18.15 -6.46
N ILE A 446 -8.67 -18.11 -7.78
CA ILE A 446 -9.71 -17.97 -8.79
C ILE A 446 -10.65 -19.19 -8.80
N GLU A 447 -10.09 -20.39 -8.74
CA GLU A 447 -10.82 -21.65 -8.89
C GLU A 447 -11.57 -22.08 -7.63
N GLY A 448 -10.98 -21.87 -6.44
CA GLY A 448 -11.48 -22.48 -5.21
C GLY A 448 -11.34 -21.64 -3.95
N ARG A 449 -10.95 -20.36 -4.05
CA ARG A 449 -10.79 -19.45 -2.91
C ARG A 449 -9.79 -19.92 -1.86
N HIS A 450 -8.76 -20.63 -2.29
CA HIS A 450 -7.67 -21.06 -1.42
C HIS A 450 -6.89 -19.88 -0.86
N TRP A 451 -6.35 -20.07 0.34
CA TRP A 451 -5.51 -19.06 0.97
C TRP A 451 -4.14 -19.01 0.30
N TYR A 452 -3.77 -17.85 -0.17
CA TYR A 452 -2.44 -17.55 -0.73
C TYR A 452 -1.48 -17.04 0.36
N ASN A 453 -0.22 -16.88 0.02
CA ASN A 453 0.86 -16.48 0.94
C ASN A 453 0.48 -15.25 1.78
N GLY A 454 -0.04 -14.18 1.15
CA GLY A 454 -0.43 -12.95 1.85
C GLY A 454 -1.55 -13.17 2.86
N LYS A 455 -2.55 -13.99 2.53
CA LYS A 455 -3.65 -14.30 3.46
C LYS A 455 -3.15 -15.05 4.68
N TRP A 456 -2.32 -16.07 4.49
CA TRP A 456 -1.70 -16.80 5.60
C TRP A 456 -0.85 -15.88 6.48
N THR A 457 0.00 -15.05 5.88
CA THR A 457 0.87 -14.13 6.61
C THR A 457 0.06 -13.11 7.43
N ALA A 458 -1.00 -12.53 6.85
CA ALA A 458 -1.88 -11.58 7.56
C ALA A 458 -2.57 -12.23 8.77
N GLU A 459 -3.06 -13.46 8.60
CA GLU A 459 -3.71 -14.22 9.68
C GLU A 459 -2.74 -14.57 10.81
N LEU A 460 -1.49 -14.92 10.48
CA LEU A 460 -0.45 -15.16 11.48
C LEU A 460 -0.07 -13.88 12.23
N LEU A 461 0.15 -12.77 11.50
CA LEU A 461 0.45 -11.47 12.11
C LEU A 461 -0.65 -11.00 13.05
N SER A 462 -1.92 -11.16 12.68
CA SER A 462 -3.06 -10.77 13.52
C SER A 462 -3.14 -11.54 14.84
N ARG A 463 -2.54 -12.73 14.89
CA ARG A 463 -2.40 -13.55 16.11
C ARG A 463 -1.08 -13.30 16.84
N GLY A 464 -0.29 -12.33 16.40
CA GLY A 464 0.99 -11.99 17.00
C GLY A 464 2.08 -13.05 16.76
N ALA A 465 1.97 -13.82 15.66
CA ALA A 465 3.04 -14.74 15.28
C ALA A 465 4.29 -13.97 14.85
N ALA A 466 5.45 -14.47 15.24
CA ALA A 466 6.76 -13.89 14.90
C ALA A 466 7.14 -14.16 13.43
N VAL A 467 6.44 -13.49 12.50
CA VAL A 467 6.61 -13.64 11.02
C VAL A 467 6.87 -12.28 10.35
N HIS A 468 7.64 -11.41 11.00
CA HIS A 468 7.92 -10.03 10.55
C HIS A 468 9.08 -9.92 9.56
N LYS A 469 9.49 -10.99 8.93
CA LYS A 469 10.54 -11.00 7.90
C LYS A 469 10.20 -11.92 6.74
N ILE A 470 10.55 -11.48 5.54
CA ILE A 470 10.31 -12.20 4.28
C ILE A 470 11.57 -12.21 3.43
N THR A 471 11.71 -13.23 2.60
CA THR A 471 12.79 -13.30 1.60
C THR A 471 12.30 -14.00 0.34
N ARG A 472 13.01 -13.79 -0.76
CA ARG A 472 12.81 -14.58 -1.97
C ARG A 472 13.48 -15.94 -1.83
N ILE A 473 12.92 -16.95 -2.48
CA ILE A 473 13.45 -18.32 -2.44
C ILE A 473 14.90 -18.38 -2.95
N GLU A 474 15.26 -17.53 -3.93
CA GLU A 474 16.59 -17.43 -4.50
C GLU A 474 17.64 -16.92 -3.50
N ASN A 475 17.22 -16.19 -2.47
CA ASN A 475 18.09 -15.62 -1.44
C ASN A 475 18.38 -16.59 -0.28
N LEU A 476 17.74 -17.76 -0.22
CA LEU A 476 17.88 -18.72 0.86
C LEU A 476 19.33 -19.08 1.23
N PRO A 477 20.30 -19.15 0.29
CA PRO A 477 21.71 -19.37 0.65
C PRO A 477 22.33 -18.31 1.59
N LYS A 478 21.69 -17.16 1.73
CA LYS A 478 22.14 -16.03 2.59
C LYS A 478 21.28 -15.86 3.85
N VAL A 479 20.23 -16.64 3.99
CA VAL A 479 19.31 -16.54 5.12
C VAL A 479 19.78 -17.48 6.25
N THR A 480 19.64 -16.99 7.47
CA THR A 480 19.90 -17.77 8.70
C THR A 480 18.65 -17.83 9.57
N GLY A 481 18.53 -18.87 10.40
CA GLY A 481 17.37 -19.08 11.25
C GLY A 481 16.25 -19.88 10.58
N PRO A 482 15.13 -20.10 11.26
CA PRO A 482 14.03 -20.88 10.72
C PRO A 482 13.29 -20.15 9.59
N ILE A 483 12.86 -20.92 8.59
CA ILE A 483 12.06 -20.42 7.46
C ILE A 483 10.65 -21.04 7.46
N LEU A 484 9.68 -20.30 6.90
CA LEU A 484 8.30 -20.75 6.72
C LEU A 484 7.94 -20.76 5.23
N VAL A 485 7.71 -21.94 4.69
CA VAL A 485 7.24 -22.17 3.32
C VAL A 485 5.73 -22.35 3.34
N ILE A 486 5.02 -21.39 2.77
CA ILE A 486 3.56 -21.41 2.67
C ILE A 486 3.13 -22.14 1.40
N ASN A 487 2.07 -22.99 1.49
CA ASN A 487 1.53 -23.80 0.39
C ASN A 487 2.61 -24.65 -0.33
N PRO A 488 3.32 -25.54 0.39
CA PRO A 488 4.44 -26.30 -0.19
C PRO A 488 4.04 -27.21 -1.36
N ALA A 489 2.78 -27.62 -1.47
CA ALA A 489 2.28 -28.40 -2.61
C ALA A 489 2.39 -27.66 -3.95
N LEU A 490 2.49 -26.32 -3.91
CA LEU A 490 2.56 -25.48 -5.10
C LEU A 490 3.99 -25.22 -5.59
N LEU A 491 5.01 -25.68 -4.89
CA LEU A 491 6.39 -25.58 -5.35
C LEU A 491 6.64 -26.49 -6.54
N ASP A 492 7.40 -26.01 -7.54
CA ASP A 492 7.93 -26.89 -8.59
C ASP A 492 9.19 -27.66 -8.11
N GLU A 493 9.76 -28.45 -8.99
CA GLU A 493 10.91 -29.30 -8.65
C GLU A 493 12.14 -28.46 -8.28
N ASP A 494 12.45 -27.43 -9.05
CA ASP A 494 13.59 -26.52 -8.80
C ASP A 494 13.44 -25.81 -7.45
N GLU A 495 12.22 -25.35 -7.15
CA GLU A 495 11.92 -24.66 -5.87
C GLU A 495 12.03 -25.62 -4.68
N ARG A 496 11.59 -26.89 -4.82
CA ARG A 496 11.76 -27.89 -3.78
C ARG A 496 13.24 -28.20 -3.54
N GLU A 497 14.04 -28.32 -4.61
CA GLU A 497 15.49 -28.49 -4.48
C GLU A 497 16.15 -27.33 -3.71
N MET A 498 15.73 -26.08 -3.95
CA MET A 498 16.22 -24.94 -3.19
C MET A 498 15.86 -25.01 -1.71
N ILE A 499 14.64 -25.43 -1.38
CA ILE A 499 14.20 -25.61 0.01
C ILE A 499 14.97 -26.78 0.66
N ASP A 500 15.12 -27.91 -0.03
CA ASP A 500 15.85 -29.07 0.47
C ASP A 500 17.34 -28.80 0.66
N ALA A 501 17.90 -27.86 -0.10
CA ALA A 501 19.29 -27.41 0.04
C ALA A 501 19.50 -26.42 1.19
N TYR A 502 18.44 -25.87 1.79
CA TYR A 502 18.56 -24.92 2.89
C TYR A 502 19.22 -25.53 4.13
N ARG A 503 20.19 -24.80 4.72
CA ARG A 503 20.97 -25.24 5.90
C ARG A 503 21.07 -24.17 6.98
N GLY A 504 20.37 -23.02 6.80
CA GLY A 504 20.44 -21.90 7.75
C GLY A 504 19.67 -22.13 9.05
N GLY A 505 18.71 -23.07 9.06
CA GLY A 505 17.86 -23.37 10.20
C GLY A 505 16.77 -24.39 9.87
N GLU A 506 15.76 -24.48 10.73
CA GLU A 506 14.61 -25.34 10.56
C GLU A 506 13.74 -24.88 9.37
N VAL A 507 13.21 -25.85 8.60
CA VAL A 507 12.24 -25.60 7.55
C VAL A 507 10.85 -25.96 8.06
N LEU A 508 10.01 -24.94 8.22
CA LEU A 508 8.59 -25.12 8.53
C LEU A 508 7.76 -25.01 7.25
N THR A 509 6.72 -25.79 7.14
CA THR A 509 5.74 -25.71 6.05
C THR A 509 4.34 -25.51 6.59
N LEU A 510 3.55 -24.63 5.96
CA LEU A 510 2.17 -24.32 6.35
C LEU A 510 1.29 -24.20 5.11
N GLY A 511 0.05 -24.63 5.22
CA GLY A 511 -0.95 -24.47 4.16
C GLY A 511 -1.10 -25.74 3.34
N LEU A 512 -1.32 -25.59 2.04
CA LEU A 512 -1.69 -26.68 1.14
C LEU A 512 -0.54 -27.68 0.94
N ILE A 513 -0.73 -28.93 1.34
CA ILE A 513 0.22 -30.04 1.18
C ILE A 513 -0.22 -31.06 0.11
N GLY A 514 -1.46 -30.95 -0.38
CA GLY A 514 -2.10 -31.77 -1.42
C GLY A 514 -3.27 -31.01 -2.00
N GLU A 515 -4.12 -31.64 -2.80
CA GLU A 515 -5.18 -30.96 -3.53
C GLU A 515 -6.14 -30.16 -2.62
N ASN A 516 -6.59 -30.76 -1.51
CA ASN A 516 -7.53 -30.14 -0.56
C ASN A 516 -7.13 -30.40 0.91
N THR A 517 -5.85 -30.54 1.16
CA THR A 517 -5.35 -30.85 2.51
C THR A 517 -4.40 -29.77 2.96
N VAL A 518 -4.70 -29.17 4.10
CA VAL A 518 -3.89 -28.15 4.78
C VAL A 518 -3.23 -28.78 6.01
N ALA A 519 -1.95 -28.47 6.22
CA ALA A 519 -1.21 -28.93 7.39
C ALA A 519 -0.15 -27.90 7.81
N PHE A 520 0.42 -28.13 8.98
CA PHE A 520 1.61 -27.45 9.48
C PHE A 520 2.64 -28.46 9.95
N SER A 521 3.87 -28.36 9.46
CA SER A 521 4.92 -29.34 9.77
C SER A 521 5.29 -29.42 11.25
N GLY A 522 5.11 -28.35 12.01
CA GLY A 522 5.29 -28.34 13.47
C GLY A 522 4.21 -29.13 14.24
N MET A 523 3.13 -29.52 13.57
CA MET A 523 2.04 -30.34 14.14
C MET A 523 1.69 -31.52 13.19
N PRO A 524 2.58 -32.47 13.01
CA PRO A 524 2.48 -33.49 11.95
C PRO A 524 1.23 -34.38 12.06
N ASP A 525 0.66 -34.54 13.25
CA ASP A 525 -0.54 -35.33 13.48
C ASP A 525 -1.86 -34.60 13.21
N LYS A 526 -1.76 -33.29 12.79
CA LYS A 526 -2.94 -32.44 12.57
C LYS A 526 -3.03 -31.98 11.12
N THR A 527 -4.03 -32.48 10.40
CA THR A 527 -4.37 -32.10 9.05
C THR A 527 -5.81 -31.61 8.96
N ILE A 528 -6.08 -30.68 8.05
CA ILE A 528 -7.42 -30.15 7.79
C ILE A 528 -7.76 -30.42 6.34
N THR A 529 -8.91 -31.05 6.10
CA THR A 529 -9.50 -31.11 4.76
C THR A 529 -10.29 -29.84 4.52
N VAL A 530 -10.02 -29.15 3.42
CA VAL A 530 -10.69 -27.92 3.02
C VAL A 530 -11.62 -28.16 1.85
N GLU A 531 -12.69 -27.38 1.77
CA GLU A 531 -13.66 -27.45 0.68
C GLU A 531 -13.52 -26.20 -0.21
N PRO A 532 -13.07 -26.37 -1.48
CA PRO A 532 -13.00 -25.24 -2.42
C PRO A 532 -14.36 -24.59 -2.65
N LEU A 533 -14.37 -23.27 -2.84
CA LEU A 533 -15.58 -22.49 -3.11
C LEU A 533 -15.60 -22.05 -4.57
N SER A 534 -16.36 -22.73 -5.42
CA SER A 534 -16.38 -22.50 -6.87
C SER A 534 -17.30 -21.36 -7.31
N ASP A 535 -18.40 -21.14 -6.60
CA ASP A 535 -19.50 -20.25 -7.04
C ASP A 535 -19.63 -18.97 -6.18
N VAL A 536 -18.53 -18.50 -5.60
CA VAL A 536 -18.57 -17.31 -4.74
C VAL A 536 -18.50 -16.05 -5.58
N VAL A 537 -19.46 -15.17 -5.35
CA VAL A 537 -19.47 -13.78 -5.82
C VAL A 537 -19.08 -12.91 -4.63
N ASP A 538 -18.04 -12.10 -4.80
CA ASP A 538 -17.64 -11.18 -3.74
C ASP A 538 -18.68 -10.07 -3.57
N PRO A 539 -18.91 -9.59 -2.33
CA PRO A 539 -19.87 -8.52 -2.10
C PRO A 539 -19.53 -7.27 -2.93
N HIS A 540 -20.54 -6.65 -3.52
CA HIS A 540 -20.41 -5.30 -4.04
C HIS A 540 -20.36 -4.33 -2.86
N GLY A 541 -19.39 -3.43 -2.82
CA GLY A 541 -19.28 -2.45 -1.75
C GLY A 541 -18.01 -1.62 -1.84
N ALA A 542 -17.82 -0.78 -0.84
CA ALA A 542 -16.65 0.09 -0.77
C ALA A 542 -15.35 -0.73 -0.82
N ILE A 543 -14.42 -0.27 -1.60
CA ILE A 543 -13.21 -0.97 -2.03
C ILE A 543 -12.34 -1.43 -0.85
N TRP A 544 -12.27 -0.62 0.20
CA TRP A 544 -11.50 -0.88 1.43
C TRP A 544 -12.21 -1.78 2.43
N THR A 545 -13.55 -1.82 2.42
CA THR A 545 -14.32 -2.67 3.34
C THR A 545 -14.56 -4.07 2.82
N ASN A 546 -14.40 -4.28 1.50
CA ASN A 546 -14.63 -5.56 0.86
C ASN A 546 -13.51 -6.55 1.13
N THR A 547 -13.82 -7.57 1.90
CA THR A 547 -13.00 -8.76 1.99
C THR A 547 -13.36 -9.74 0.87
N LEU A 548 -12.34 -10.43 0.34
CA LEU A 548 -12.60 -11.64 -0.42
C LEU A 548 -13.18 -12.70 0.49
N THR A 549 -14.10 -13.47 -0.03
CA THR A 549 -14.53 -14.70 0.61
C THR A 549 -13.49 -15.78 0.33
N PHE A 550 -12.95 -16.39 1.38
CA PHE A 550 -12.00 -17.49 1.31
C PHE A 550 -12.66 -18.78 1.82
N LEU A 551 -12.13 -19.92 1.39
CA LEU A 551 -12.49 -21.19 2.02
C LEU A 551 -12.19 -21.13 3.53
N ALA A 552 -12.99 -21.87 4.31
CA ALA A 552 -12.90 -21.85 5.76
C ALA A 552 -11.70 -22.67 6.25
N ILE A 553 -10.94 -22.11 7.18
CA ILE A 553 -9.91 -22.79 7.96
C ILE A 553 -10.23 -22.54 9.43
N ASP A 554 -10.14 -23.58 10.25
CA ASP A 554 -10.41 -23.47 11.68
C ASP A 554 -9.49 -22.44 12.35
N PRO A 555 -10.02 -21.37 12.96
CA PRO A 555 -9.22 -20.39 13.67
C PRO A 555 -8.31 -20.98 14.75
N ALA A 556 -8.77 -22.03 15.47
CA ALA A 556 -7.98 -22.68 16.50
C ALA A 556 -6.70 -23.33 15.94
N PHE A 557 -6.74 -23.83 14.70
CA PHE A 557 -5.54 -24.33 14.04
C PHE A 557 -4.51 -23.21 13.83
N ILE A 558 -4.96 -22.03 13.41
CA ILE A 558 -4.06 -20.90 13.14
C ILE A 558 -3.49 -20.37 14.45
N ASP A 559 -4.29 -20.33 15.52
CA ASP A 559 -3.84 -19.94 16.87
C ASP A 559 -2.73 -20.87 17.39
N GLU A 560 -2.86 -22.17 17.19
CA GLU A 560 -1.84 -23.17 17.55
C GLU A 560 -0.56 -23.01 16.71
N VAL A 561 -0.68 -22.75 15.41
CA VAL A 561 0.46 -22.45 14.52
C VAL A 561 1.21 -21.21 15.01
N ALA A 562 0.50 -20.12 15.34
CA ALA A 562 1.09 -18.90 15.87
C ALA A 562 1.82 -19.14 17.20
N ALA A 563 1.20 -19.88 18.11
CA ALA A 563 1.81 -20.23 19.40
C ALA A 563 3.08 -21.08 19.24
N TYR A 564 3.08 -22.04 18.29
CA TYR A 564 4.26 -22.85 17.99
C TYR A 564 5.42 -21.96 17.47
N ILE A 565 5.13 -21.09 16.48
CA ILE A 565 6.12 -20.18 15.89
C ILE A 565 6.72 -19.28 16.99
N ASN A 566 5.90 -18.71 17.86
CA ASN A 566 6.35 -17.84 18.95
C ASN A 566 7.23 -18.58 19.97
N THR A 567 6.88 -19.83 20.28
CA THR A 567 7.68 -20.70 21.17
C THR A 567 9.03 -21.03 20.55
N LEU A 568 9.04 -21.41 19.27
CA LEU A 568 10.27 -21.69 18.52
C LEU A 568 11.17 -20.45 18.42
N ALA A 569 10.57 -19.29 18.19
CA ALA A 569 11.27 -18.02 18.10
C ALA A 569 11.82 -17.52 19.44
N GLY A 570 11.29 -18.00 20.58
CA GLY A 570 11.60 -17.45 21.89
C GLY A 570 11.17 -15.98 22.02
N LEU A 571 10.04 -15.62 21.42
CA LEU A 571 9.47 -14.27 21.48
C LEU A 571 9.11 -13.93 22.94
N PRO A 572 9.35 -12.70 23.43
CA PRO A 572 8.86 -12.27 24.73
C PRO A 572 7.33 -12.48 24.84
N THR A 573 6.87 -12.90 26.01
CA THR A 573 5.44 -13.10 26.26
C THR A 573 4.80 -11.89 26.91
N ILE A 574 3.50 -11.71 26.69
CA ILE A 574 2.71 -10.60 27.24
C ILE A 574 1.64 -11.15 28.19
N THR A 575 1.45 -10.46 29.30
CA THR A 575 0.35 -10.74 30.24
C THR A 575 -0.31 -9.44 30.73
N GLY A 576 -1.52 -9.51 31.23
CA GLY A 576 -2.22 -8.37 31.86
C GLY A 576 -2.82 -7.36 30.87
N ASP A 577 -2.78 -7.66 29.56
CA ASP A 577 -3.30 -6.81 28.49
C ASP A 577 -4.65 -7.28 27.91
N TRP A 578 -5.16 -8.40 28.40
CA TRP A 578 -6.43 -9.00 27.97
C TRP A 578 -6.45 -9.41 26.50
N GLY A 579 -5.26 -9.68 25.95
CA GLY A 579 -5.07 -10.07 24.55
C GLY A 579 -5.05 -8.89 23.56
N ALA A 580 -4.98 -7.66 24.05
CA ALA A 580 -4.99 -6.46 23.21
C ALA A 580 -3.68 -6.19 22.50
N CYS A 581 -2.55 -6.68 23.03
CA CYS A 581 -1.23 -6.33 22.53
C CYS A 581 -0.58 -7.44 21.73
N ARG A 582 0.18 -7.03 20.71
CA ARG A 582 1.12 -7.87 19.96
C ARG A 582 2.53 -7.33 20.15
N ILE A 583 3.53 -8.18 20.02
CA ILE A 583 4.93 -7.79 20.18
C ILE A 583 5.77 -8.30 19.00
N ASN A 584 6.66 -7.44 18.51
CA ASN A 584 7.75 -7.83 17.63
C ASN A 584 9.08 -7.44 18.26
N GLU A 585 10.13 -8.25 18.10
CA GLU A 585 11.47 -7.99 18.60
C GLU A 585 12.46 -7.90 17.43
N VAL A 586 13.06 -6.71 17.28
CA VAL A 586 14.14 -6.43 16.34
C VAL A 586 15.46 -6.45 17.10
N ILE A 587 16.38 -7.33 16.75
CA ILE A 587 17.69 -7.49 17.38
C ILE A 587 18.64 -6.49 16.76
N THR A 588 19.16 -5.57 17.56
CA THR A 588 20.04 -4.49 17.12
C THR A 588 21.51 -4.71 17.50
N GLY A 589 21.79 -5.77 18.26
CA GLY A 589 23.11 -6.16 18.67
C GLY A 589 23.09 -7.37 19.61
N LYS A 590 24.24 -7.91 19.95
CA LYS A 590 24.37 -9.10 20.80
C LYS A 590 23.55 -9.02 22.11
N HIS A 591 23.44 -7.82 22.67
CA HIS A 591 22.76 -7.58 23.95
C HIS A 591 21.65 -6.54 23.86
N THR A 592 21.30 -6.09 22.69
CA THR A 592 20.32 -5.02 22.48
C THR A 592 19.22 -5.43 21.52
N SER A 593 18.00 -5.02 21.84
CA SER A 593 16.83 -5.21 21.00
C SER A 593 15.90 -4.00 21.07
N ARG A 594 15.10 -3.82 20.05
CA ARG A 594 13.94 -2.95 20.05
C ARG A 594 12.68 -3.80 20.06
N LEU A 595 11.77 -3.52 20.98
CA LEU A 595 10.49 -4.17 21.13
C LEU A 595 9.42 -3.21 20.64
N PHE A 596 8.67 -3.61 19.65
CA PHE A 596 7.49 -2.91 19.13
C PHE A 596 6.25 -3.55 19.75
N LEU A 597 5.52 -2.79 20.55
CA LEU A 597 4.30 -3.24 21.22
C LEU A 597 3.10 -2.55 20.58
N ASP A 598 2.34 -3.31 19.83
CA ASP A 598 1.16 -2.89 19.10
C ASP A 598 -0.10 -3.18 19.91
N ASN A 599 -0.99 -2.18 20.09
CA ASN A 599 -2.30 -2.35 20.72
C ASN A 599 -3.41 -2.22 19.66
N GLU A 600 -4.09 -3.33 19.42
CA GLU A 600 -5.17 -3.41 18.42
C GLU A 600 -6.56 -2.99 18.94
N GLU A 601 -6.66 -2.67 20.22
CA GLU A 601 -7.91 -2.29 20.86
C GLU A 601 -8.02 -0.77 21.06
N TYR A 602 -9.23 -0.28 21.24
CA TYR A 602 -9.50 1.16 21.39
C TYR A 602 -9.20 1.70 22.80
N TRP A 603 -8.95 0.83 23.80
CA TRP A 603 -8.60 1.25 25.16
C TRP A 603 -7.09 1.18 25.40
N TYR A 604 -6.63 1.89 26.40
CA TYR A 604 -5.28 1.76 26.92
C TYR A 604 -5.03 0.36 27.45
N ALA A 605 -4.02 -0.31 26.92
CA ALA A 605 -3.52 -1.55 27.48
C ALA A 605 -2.34 -1.30 28.45
N THR A 606 -2.21 -2.14 29.46
CA THR A 606 -1.08 -2.11 30.41
C THR A 606 -0.39 -3.48 30.44
N PRO A 607 0.25 -3.87 29.31
CA PRO A 607 0.93 -5.14 29.23
C PRO A 607 2.10 -5.23 30.22
N THR A 608 2.31 -6.43 30.76
CA THR A 608 3.57 -6.85 31.35
C THR A 608 4.27 -7.77 30.37
N VAL A 609 5.44 -7.33 29.91
CA VAL A 609 6.30 -8.08 29.00
C VAL A 609 7.27 -8.91 29.80
N HIS A 610 7.37 -10.22 29.46
CA HIS A 610 8.31 -11.16 30.06
C HIS A 610 9.34 -11.58 29.01
N THR A 611 10.59 -11.18 29.24
CA THR A 611 11.70 -11.47 28.34
C THR A 611 12.38 -12.79 28.74
N THR A 612 12.97 -13.46 27.77
CA THR A 612 13.74 -14.70 28.01
C THR A 612 15.09 -14.42 28.70
N ARG A 613 15.63 -13.20 28.53
CA ARG A 613 16.93 -12.75 29.05
C ARG A 613 16.74 -11.74 30.18
N LYS A 614 17.72 -11.63 31.08
CA LYS A 614 17.74 -10.61 32.14
C LYS A 614 17.93 -9.23 31.56
N ILE A 615 17.10 -8.29 32.01
CA ILE A 615 17.10 -6.91 31.54
C ILE A 615 18.13 -6.11 32.37
N LYS A 616 19.08 -5.49 31.68
CA LYS A 616 20.02 -4.55 32.28
C LYS A 616 19.46 -3.14 32.29
N LYS A 617 18.94 -2.65 31.13
CA LYS A 617 18.35 -1.32 30.98
C LYS A 617 17.16 -1.34 30.03
N LEU A 618 16.28 -0.35 30.20
CA LEU A 618 15.10 -0.12 29.38
C LEU A 618 14.95 1.38 29.09
N TYR A 619 14.54 1.70 27.86
CA TYR A 619 14.25 3.05 27.45
C TYR A 619 12.99 3.09 26.57
N TYR A 620 12.12 4.07 26.80
CA TYR A 620 11.11 4.43 25.80
C TYR A 620 11.79 5.16 24.64
N VAL A 621 11.50 4.75 23.41
CA VAL A 621 11.86 5.51 22.21
C VAL A 621 10.89 6.65 21.98
N THR A 622 9.60 6.41 22.25
CA THR A 622 8.49 7.32 22.02
C THR A 622 8.26 8.34 23.14
N LYS A 623 9.04 8.27 24.23
CA LYS A 623 8.93 9.13 25.42
C LYS A 623 10.32 9.57 25.90
N PRO A 624 10.40 10.64 26.70
CA PRO A 624 11.68 11.05 27.28
C PRO A 624 12.40 9.91 28.01
N ALA A 625 13.72 9.82 27.87
CA ALA A 625 14.55 8.77 28.48
C ALA A 625 14.41 8.66 30.00
N CYS A 626 13.98 9.73 30.67
CA CYS A 626 13.70 9.75 32.10
C CYS A 626 12.31 9.22 32.48
N TYR A 627 11.46 8.87 31.50
CA TYR A 627 10.14 8.36 31.77
C TYR A 627 10.23 6.99 32.45
N PRO A 628 9.61 6.78 33.64
CA PRO A 628 9.82 5.56 34.39
C PRO A 628 9.11 4.37 33.75
N ILE A 629 9.81 3.25 33.69
CA ILE A 629 9.27 1.95 33.32
C ILE A 629 9.21 1.08 34.58
N ASN A 630 8.04 0.53 34.87
CA ASN A 630 7.87 -0.36 36.02
C ASN A 630 8.54 -1.72 35.72
N ARG A 631 9.40 -2.20 36.63
CA ARG A 631 10.09 -3.48 36.53
C ARG A 631 9.67 -4.37 37.70
N PRO A 632 8.71 -5.28 37.52
CA PRO A 632 8.32 -6.23 38.56
C PRO A 632 9.46 -7.16 39.02
N ASP A 633 10.32 -7.56 38.06
CA ASP A 633 11.50 -8.40 38.32
C ASP A 633 12.61 -8.15 37.29
N GLU A 634 13.67 -8.99 37.34
CA GLU A 634 14.85 -8.85 36.46
C GLU A 634 14.61 -9.21 34.98
N ARG A 635 13.47 -9.83 34.64
CA ARG A 635 13.10 -10.29 33.29
C ARG A 635 11.76 -9.73 32.82
N SER A 636 11.13 -8.87 33.61
CA SER A 636 9.85 -8.32 33.22
C SER A 636 9.74 -6.81 33.40
N PHE A 637 8.88 -6.20 32.60
CA PHE A 637 8.53 -4.79 32.72
C PHE A 637 7.09 -4.55 32.29
N SER A 638 6.48 -3.50 32.84
CA SER A 638 5.12 -3.10 32.47
C SER A 638 5.11 -1.69 31.91
N ILE A 639 4.35 -1.48 30.85
CA ILE A 639 4.18 -0.19 30.16
C ILE A 639 2.72 0.09 29.91
N ARG A 640 2.42 1.29 29.42
CA ARG A 640 1.10 1.64 28.89
C ARG A 640 1.20 1.84 27.39
N VAL A 641 0.36 1.10 26.64
CA VAL A 641 0.26 1.24 25.20
C VAL A 641 -1.07 1.91 24.85
N PRO A 642 -1.07 3.03 24.12
CA PRO A 642 -2.31 3.74 23.78
C PRO A 642 -3.21 2.88 22.91
N GLY A 643 -4.52 3.14 22.96
CA GLY A 643 -5.49 2.48 22.10
C GLY A 643 -5.21 2.76 20.64
N PHE A 644 -5.32 1.73 19.78
CA PHE A 644 -4.93 1.75 18.37
C PHE A 644 -3.57 2.38 18.13
N GLY A 645 -2.64 2.16 19.05
CA GLY A 645 -1.33 2.77 19.03
C GLY A 645 -0.22 1.76 19.19
N MET A 646 0.99 2.27 19.20
CA MET A 646 2.20 1.49 19.39
C MET A 646 3.15 2.20 20.35
N ASP A 647 3.86 1.43 21.16
CA ASP A 647 5.02 1.90 21.92
C ASP A 647 6.27 1.12 21.52
N ILE A 648 7.42 1.78 21.56
CA ILE A 648 8.70 1.20 21.19
C ILE A 648 9.65 1.31 22.38
N ILE A 649 10.21 0.17 22.77
CA ILE A 649 11.11 0.05 23.92
C ILE A 649 12.46 -0.46 23.46
N GLU A 650 13.53 0.22 23.79
CA GLU A 650 14.90 -0.29 23.67
C GLU A 650 15.27 -1.05 24.94
N VAL A 651 15.79 -2.27 24.75
CA VAL A 651 16.20 -3.16 25.82
C VAL A 651 17.68 -3.48 25.69
N GLU A 652 18.44 -3.25 26.78
CA GLU A 652 19.78 -3.79 26.95
C GLU A 652 19.71 -4.98 27.92
N TYR A 653 20.16 -6.15 27.51
CA TYR A 653 20.20 -7.36 28.28
C TYR A 653 21.52 -7.56 28.98
N GLU A 654 21.55 -8.30 30.09
CA GLU A 654 22.76 -8.74 30.76
C GLU A 654 23.51 -9.79 29.93
N ASP A 655 24.82 -9.88 30.13
CA ASP A 655 25.61 -11.00 29.65
C ASP A 655 25.08 -12.29 30.33
N GLU A 656 24.66 -13.28 29.55
CA GLU A 656 24.41 -14.61 30.12
C GLU A 656 25.77 -15.23 30.47
N ALA A 657 25.92 -15.64 31.74
CA ALA A 657 27.16 -16.20 32.29
C ALA A 657 27.47 -17.58 31.67
#